data_f1c01d316108f32b82b93b1f4e636365
#
_entry.id   f1c01d316108f32b82b93b1f4e636365
#
_cell.length_a   1.000
_cell.length_b   1.000
_cell.length_c   1.000
_cell.angle_alpha   90.00
_cell.angle_beta   90.00
_cell.angle_gamma   90.00
#
_symmetry.space_group_name_H-M   'P 1'
#
loop_
_entity.id
_entity.type
_entity.pdbx_description
1 polymer ?
#
loop_
_entity_poly.entity_id
_entity_poly.type
_entity_poly.pdbx_seq_one_letter_code
_entity_poly.pdbx_strand_id
1 'polypeptide(L)'
;MIPTTPQAGSTFIKSKKHVRPSVPALSAPALAVLASLAMPLAYAGGVGEDAPELPEGAKLPQVHVNANGNDRAVQGPVRSASDKFTAPLLDTPKSVTVVTSETISQTGAVSLSDALRTVPGITIGASEGGNPVGDNLFIRGYNAQTDTYVDGVRDSGSQSREIFAIEQVEVVKGPNSALGGRSSAGGGINIVTKTAKDTNFSNATVGLGTDKYARVTTDINRVIGENTGFRLNTMVHTNDVAGRDVVGGERWGIAPTVTFGLNGPTRAILSYYHMKSSEIPDTGIPFDNPVTSGPDVAKNGGGTPFTVDREAFYGLKNRDFRDTRTDVATVDLRHEFSPNLAIRNVTRWGKTGQDYVYTQPDDSKGNTVRYGTVWRRANTRVVDTKTLANATSLSGIATTGGIKHSFNVGVEFSREDTDRGSFVFTPGVNNPLTGTSTCPTAGAATLYNCTTLVNPNPYDPWVYTRTKSPTLTTVETRTRAVYGFDTIEFSPEWLLNLGARWDDFSSTLHTPATATAASTRARVASTFDTYQAGLVYKPKANGSIYLSWATSATPPGNDGGDGLDALTVQIQNLQPQTSRNVELGTKWEVLPGGRLSLSAAIFKSDMDNARVTAPDGTTQNVGRKELKGVELGVSGKITNAWTVFGGYTYLDGVIADNGFTNTGTAAAPIWTPSPFNGNAFPTTPKHSASLWTTYAVNKSFTIGGGANYVDRQFANVNNNKYSPSYTRFDAMATYTLNPSVSFQLNIQNLTDKLYFDRVSSPHYAGIGPGRSASLMANLKF
;
A
#
# COMPACT_ATOMS: atom_id res chain seq x y z
N MET A 1 50.77 10.12 -53.05
CA MET A 1 51.35 9.95 -51.71
C MET A 1 50.21 9.70 -50.76
N ILE A 2 50.11 8.51 -50.22
CA ILE A 2 49.05 7.98 -49.38
C ILE A 2 49.38 8.36 -47.92
N PRO A 3 48.48 8.89 -47.11
CA PRO A 3 48.69 9.01 -45.67
C PRO A 3 48.20 7.77 -44.95
N THR A 4 49.05 7.25 -44.09
CA THR A 4 48.87 6.09 -43.25
C THR A 4 47.94 6.37 -42.07
N THR A 5 47.04 5.44 -41.80
CA THR A 5 46.19 5.32 -40.61
C THR A 5 46.98 5.01 -39.33
N PRO A 6 46.63 5.56 -38.16
CA PRO A 6 47.17 5.09 -36.88
C PRO A 6 46.32 3.94 -36.32
N GLN A 7 47.02 2.92 -35.82
CA GLN A 7 46.48 1.77 -35.09
C GLN A 7 45.80 2.15 -33.79
N ALA A 8 44.66 1.50 -33.53
CA ALA A 8 43.96 1.55 -32.28
C ALA A 8 44.70 0.75 -31.18
N GLY A 9 45.13 1.43 -30.14
CA GLY A 9 45.69 0.82 -28.94
C GLY A 9 44.57 0.28 -28.04
N SER A 10 44.59 -1.01 -27.76
CA SER A 10 43.69 -1.65 -26.79
C SER A 10 44.12 -1.28 -25.38
N THR A 11 43.27 -0.51 -24.69
CA THR A 11 43.41 -0.25 -23.26
C THR A 11 42.73 -1.36 -22.47
N PHE A 12 43.52 -2.22 -21.85
CA PHE A 12 43.03 -3.17 -20.85
C PHE A 12 42.47 -2.43 -19.64
N ILE A 13 41.18 -2.61 -19.37
CA ILE A 13 40.52 -2.15 -18.15
C ILE A 13 41.00 -3.03 -17.00
N LYS A 14 41.72 -2.45 -16.05
CA LYS A 14 42.10 -3.12 -14.80
C LYS A 14 40.87 -3.47 -14.00
N SER A 15 40.64 -4.75 -13.78
CA SER A 15 39.67 -5.31 -12.83
C SER A 15 39.85 -4.68 -11.44
N LYS A 16 38.79 -4.07 -10.91
CA LYS A 16 38.73 -3.62 -9.52
C LYS A 16 38.83 -4.83 -8.59
N LYS A 17 39.69 -4.72 -7.59
CA LYS A 17 39.92 -5.71 -6.55
C LYS A 17 38.60 -6.16 -5.93
N HIS A 18 38.39 -7.48 -5.83
CA HIS A 18 37.35 -8.08 -4.99
C HIS A 18 37.50 -7.59 -3.55
N VAL A 19 36.55 -6.79 -3.10
CA VAL A 19 36.35 -6.53 -1.68
C VAL A 19 35.68 -7.79 -1.12
N ARG A 20 36.31 -8.43 -0.13
CA ARG A 20 35.71 -9.55 0.60
C ARG A 20 34.38 -9.07 1.19
N PRO A 21 33.28 -9.82 1.09
CA PRO A 21 32.02 -9.43 1.73
C PRO A 21 32.25 -9.40 3.25
N SER A 22 32.14 -8.22 3.84
CA SER A 22 32.03 -8.06 5.29
C SER A 22 30.66 -8.58 5.69
N VAL A 23 30.60 -9.58 6.55
CA VAL A 23 29.36 -10.03 7.19
C VAL A 23 28.84 -8.82 7.99
N PRO A 24 27.60 -8.35 7.75
CA PRO A 24 27.06 -7.24 8.50
C PRO A 24 26.97 -7.63 9.98
N ALA A 25 27.43 -6.76 10.87
CA ALA A 25 27.23 -6.93 12.32
C ALA A 25 25.72 -6.89 12.59
N LEU A 26 25.19 -7.96 13.18
CA LEU A 26 23.79 -8.03 13.57
C LEU A 26 23.53 -6.98 14.68
N SER A 27 22.49 -6.16 14.50
CA SER A 27 22.04 -5.21 15.51
C SER A 27 21.51 -5.93 16.77
N ALA A 28 21.48 -5.23 17.92
CA ALA A 28 20.97 -5.80 19.17
C ALA A 28 19.59 -6.48 19.05
N PRO A 29 18.63 -6.00 18.22
CA PRO A 29 17.37 -6.70 17.94
C PRO A 29 17.55 -8.04 17.21
N ALA A 30 18.56 -8.18 16.35
CA ALA A 30 18.85 -9.44 15.66
C ALA A 30 19.32 -10.54 16.63
N LEU A 31 20.07 -10.17 17.67
CA LEU A 31 20.47 -11.09 18.72
C LEU A 31 19.28 -11.55 19.58
N ALA A 32 18.29 -10.69 19.83
CA ALA A 32 17.08 -11.05 20.56
C ALA A 32 16.20 -12.06 19.79
N VAL A 33 16.13 -11.97 18.46
CA VAL A 33 15.41 -12.94 17.62
C VAL A 33 16.14 -14.28 17.56
N LEU A 34 17.48 -14.26 17.49
CA LEU A 34 18.29 -15.48 17.56
C LEU A 34 18.19 -16.16 18.95
N ALA A 35 18.10 -15.38 20.05
CA ALA A 35 17.89 -15.92 21.39
C ALA A 35 16.51 -16.57 21.54
N SER A 36 15.46 -16.12 20.82
CA SER A 36 14.15 -16.76 20.82
C SER A 36 14.13 -18.13 20.12
N LEU A 37 15.11 -18.40 19.24
CA LEU A 37 15.30 -19.70 18.59
C LEU A 37 16.01 -20.73 19.50
N ALA A 38 16.66 -20.25 20.57
CA ALA A 38 17.45 -21.10 21.50
C ALA A 38 16.67 -21.59 22.72
N MET A 39 15.34 -21.42 22.78
CA MET A 39 14.53 -22.03 23.84
C MET A 39 14.50 -23.55 23.72
N PRO A 40 14.73 -24.30 24.83
CA PRO A 40 14.96 -25.72 24.76
C PRO A 40 13.72 -26.49 24.31
N LEU A 41 13.95 -27.43 23.40
CA LEU A 41 13.06 -28.52 23.05
C LEU A 41 12.79 -29.38 24.29
N ALA A 42 11.76 -29.05 25.04
CA ALA A 42 11.30 -29.91 26.14
C ALA A 42 9.99 -30.58 25.75
N TYR A 43 10.10 -31.86 25.49
CA TYR A 43 9.10 -32.92 25.60
C TYR A 43 7.91 -32.93 24.63
N ALA A 44 8.05 -33.69 23.57
CA ALA A 44 6.93 -34.34 22.90
C ALA A 44 6.78 -35.77 23.43
N GLY A 45 5.88 -35.95 24.39
CA GLY A 45 5.36 -37.25 24.79
C GLY A 45 4.10 -37.54 23.97
N GLY A 46 4.11 -38.64 23.20
CA GLY A 46 2.98 -39.05 22.42
C GLY A 46 1.85 -39.70 23.27
N VAL A 47 0.73 -39.97 22.60
CA VAL A 47 -0.30 -41.01 22.75
C VAL A 47 -1.64 -40.41 22.32
N GLY A 48 -2.32 -40.96 21.35
CA GLY A 48 -3.29 -41.99 21.46
C GLY A 48 -4.48 -41.69 20.54
N GLU A 49 -4.83 -42.62 19.72
CA GLU A 49 -6.03 -42.68 18.87
C GLU A 49 -7.33 -42.67 19.68
N ASP A 50 -8.40 -42.33 18.94
CA ASP A 50 -9.83 -42.52 19.24
C ASP A 50 -10.57 -41.37 19.91
N ALA A 51 -11.36 -40.67 19.09
CA ALA A 51 -12.52 -39.90 19.54
C ALA A 51 -13.69 -40.04 18.53
N PRO A 52 -14.94 -40.23 19.03
CA PRO A 52 -16.09 -40.56 18.21
C PRO A 52 -16.67 -39.38 17.44
N GLU A 53 -17.24 -39.65 16.26
CA GLU A 53 -17.99 -38.75 15.43
C GLU A 53 -19.21 -38.17 16.16
N LEU A 54 -19.33 -36.85 16.12
CA LEU A 54 -20.51 -36.08 16.56
C LEU A 54 -21.34 -35.62 15.35
N PRO A 55 -22.69 -35.51 15.47
CA PRO A 55 -23.58 -35.26 14.34
C PRO A 55 -23.52 -33.82 13.82
N GLU A 56 -23.71 -33.69 12.51
CA GLU A 56 -23.76 -32.43 11.75
C GLU A 56 -24.84 -31.48 12.26
N GLY A 57 -24.41 -30.40 12.94
CA GLY A 57 -25.18 -29.18 13.14
C GLY A 57 -24.49 -28.04 12.37
N ALA A 58 -25.24 -27.35 11.53
CA ALA A 58 -24.72 -26.26 10.69
C ALA A 58 -24.11 -25.13 11.53
N LYS A 59 -22.77 -25.16 11.70
CA LYS A 59 -22.01 -24.06 12.28
C LYS A 59 -21.79 -23.00 11.22
N LEU A 60 -21.91 -21.71 11.58
CA LEU A 60 -21.39 -20.62 10.75
C LEU A 60 -19.93 -20.93 10.42
N PRO A 61 -19.53 -20.99 9.14
CA PRO A 61 -18.17 -21.40 8.79
C PRO A 61 -17.18 -20.36 9.32
N GLN A 62 -16.34 -20.78 10.27
CA GLN A 62 -15.13 -20.05 10.61
C GLN A 62 -14.25 -19.99 9.37
N VAL A 63 -13.72 -18.80 9.06
CA VAL A 63 -12.67 -18.67 8.05
C VAL A 63 -11.38 -19.27 8.61
N HIS A 64 -11.21 -20.57 8.43
CA HIS A 64 -9.93 -21.22 8.67
C HIS A 64 -9.08 -21.08 7.41
N VAL A 65 -8.23 -20.07 7.37
CA VAL A 65 -7.14 -20.02 6.39
C VAL A 65 -6.09 -21.03 6.87
N ASN A 66 -6.17 -22.27 6.41
CA ASN A 66 -5.15 -23.29 6.67
C ASN A 66 -3.90 -22.99 5.84
N ALA A 67 -2.89 -22.40 6.46
CA ALA A 67 -1.55 -22.22 5.87
C ALA A 67 -0.69 -23.50 5.90
N ASN A 68 -1.28 -24.66 6.13
CA ASN A 68 -0.59 -25.94 6.03
C ASN A 68 -0.73 -26.49 4.61
N GLY A 69 0.40 -26.55 3.89
CA GLY A 69 0.53 -27.09 2.53
C GLY A 69 0.30 -28.61 2.41
N ASN A 70 -0.67 -29.16 3.10
CA ASN A 70 -1.16 -30.53 2.93
C ASN A 70 -2.62 -30.48 2.48
N ASP A 71 -2.85 -30.87 1.27
CA ASP A 71 -4.00 -31.33 0.51
C ASP A 71 -5.35 -31.52 1.26
N ARG A 72 -5.85 -30.47 1.90
CA ARG A 72 -7.29 -30.37 2.11
C ARG A 72 -7.78 -29.24 1.24
N ALA A 73 -8.52 -29.59 0.19
CA ALA A 73 -9.35 -28.67 -0.56
C ALA A 73 -10.05 -27.75 0.46
N VAL A 74 -9.96 -26.41 0.23
CA VAL A 74 -10.73 -25.45 1.01
C VAL A 74 -12.19 -25.89 0.92
N GLN A 75 -12.69 -26.59 1.94
CA GLN A 75 -14.08 -27.01 1.99
C GLN A 75 -14.90 -25.80 2.42
N GLY A 76 -15.51 -25.15 1.46
CA GLY A 76 -16.41 -24.02 1.67
C GLY A 76 -16.10 -22.83 0.74
N PRO A 77 -17.09 -22.00 0.47
CA PRO A 77 -16.91 -20.81 -0.39
C PRO A 77 -15.98 -19.80 0.29
N VAL A 78 -15.05 -19.21 -0.49
CA VAL A 78 -14.11 -18.20 0.00
C VAL A 78 -14.88 -16.97 0.47
N ARG A 79 -14.62 -16.53 1.71
CA ARG A 79 -15.25 -15.35 2.32
C ARG A 79 -14.18 -14.28 2.60
N SER A 80 -14.61 -13.00 2.64
CA SER A 80 -13.81 -11.93 3.22
C SER A 80 -13.69 -12.12 4.73
N ALA A 81 -12.57 -11.69 5.31
CA ALA A 81 -12.39 -11.64 6.76
C ALA A 81 -13.24 -10.55 7.44
N SER A 82 -13.82 -9.62 6.68
CA SER A 82 -14.71 -8.58 7.19
C SER A 82 -16.16 -9.07 7.28
N ASP A 83 -16.75 -9.04 8.47
CA ASP A 83 -18.15 -9.42 8.72
C ASP A 83 -19.17 -8.54 7.95
N LYS A 84 -18.73 -7.39 7.41
CA LYS A 84 -19.57 -6.52 6.57
C LYS A 84 -19.89 -7.15 5.20
N PHE A 85 -19.12 -8.17 4.77
CA PHE A 85 -19.45 -8.99 3.61
C PHE A 85 -20.37 -10.13 4.03
N THR A 86 -21.66 -9.92 3.87
CA THR A 86 -22.72 -10.85 4.32
C THR A 86 -22.87 -12.09 3.44
N ALA A 87 -22.18 -12.16 2.30
CA ALA A 87 -22.16 -13.28 1.37
C ALA A 87 -20.72 -13.77 1.08
N PRO A 88 -20.54 -15.02 0.58
CA PRO A 88 -19.29 -15.47 0.01
C PRO A 88 -18.80 -14.54 -1.13
N LEU A 89 -17.48 -14.54 -1.40
CA LEU A 89 -16.92 -13.68 -2.46
C LEU A 89 -17.49 -14.00 -3.85
N LEU A 90 -17.85 -15.24 -4.12
CA LEU A 90 -18.54 -15.65 -5.35
C LEU A 90 -19.88 -14.91 -5.52
N ASP A 91 -20.62 -14.71 -4.42
CA ASP A 91 -21.96 -14.14 -4.38
C ASP A 91 -21.95 -12.63 -3.99
N THR A 92 -20.76 -12.07 -3.82
CA THR A 92 -20.58 -10.64 -3.50
C THR A 92 -20.53 -9.81 -4.78
N PRO A 93 -21.41 -8.81 -4.98
CA PRO A 93 -21.47 -8.01 -6.21
C PRO A 93 -20.40 -6.89 -6.22
N LYS A 94 -19.14 -7.27 -6.05
CA LYS A 94 -17.97 -6.38 -6.06
C LYS A 94 -16.74 -7.12 -6.57
N SER A 95 -15.83 -6.37 -7.19
CA SER A 95 -14.49 -6.86 -7.54
C SER A 95 -13.62 -6.91 -6.27
N VAL A 96 -13.29 -8.12 -5.81
CA VAL A 96 -12.45 -8.36 -4.63
C VAL A 96 -11.32 -9.31 -5.00
N THR A 97 -10.08 -8.93 -4.69
CA THR A 97 -8.89 -9.77 -4.89
C THR A 97 -8.28 -10.10 -3.52
N VAL A 98 -8.03 -11.37 -3.27
CA VAL A 98 -7.38 -11.84 -2.03
C VAL A 98 -5.96 -12.31 -2.37
N VAL A 99 -4.95 -11.66 -1.77
CA VAL A 99 -3.54 -12.05 -1.86
C VAL A 99 -3.20 -12.81 -0.58
N THR A 100 -2.99 -14.11 -0.70
CA THR A 100 -2.74 -14.99 0.44
C THR A 100 -1.30 -14.90 0.93
N SER A 101 -1.03 -15.30 2.19
CA SER A 101 0.33 -15.42 2.73
C SER A 101 1.23 -16.33 1.88
N GLU A 102 0.65 -17.36 1.25
CA GLU A 102 1.39 -18.22 0.32
C GLU A 102 1.86 -17.46 -0.92
N THR A 103 0.97 -16.72 -1.59
CA THR A 103 1.33 -15.87 -2.75
C THR A 103 2.38 -14.83 -2.36
N ILE A 104 2.21 -14.17 -1.20
CA ILE A 104 3.15 -13.19 -0.66
C ILE A 104 4.54 -13.82 -0.47
N SER A 105 4.60 -15.02 0.15
CA SER A 105 5.85 -15.74 0.38
C SER A 105 6.51 -16.19 -0.92
N GLN A 106 5.76 -16.75 -1.86
CA GLN A 106 6.27 -17.22 -3.15
C GLN A 106 6.89 -16.09 -3.99
N THR A 107 6.28 -14.91 -3.98
CA THR A 107 6.80 -13.74 -4.72
C THR A 107 8.02 -13.09 -4.08
N GLY A 108 8.38 -13.48 -2.86
CA GLY A 108 9.47 -12.87 -2.10
C GLY A 108 9.17 -11.43 -1.68
N ALA A 109 7.90 -11.04 -1.62
CA ALA A 109 7.48 -9.73 -1.13
C ALA A 109 7.84 -9.57 0.35
N VAL A 110 8.29 -8.37 0.74
CA VAL A 110 8.66 -8.03 2.13
C VAL A 110 7.87 -6.84 2.67
N SER A 111 7.11 -6.17 1.82
CA SER A 111 6.25 -5.04 2.18
C SER A 111 4.84 -5.20 1.58
N LEU A 112 3.88 -4.43 2.11
CA LEU A 112 2.53 -4.36 1.53
C LEU A 112 2.58 -3.91 0.07
N SER A 113 3.37 -2.89 -0.24
CA SER A 113 3.54 -2.37 -1.60
C SER A 113 4.08 -3.43 -2.56
N ASP A 114 5.01 -4.31 -2.10
CA ASP A 114 5.51 -5.42 -2.92
C ASP A 114 4.42 -6.47 -3.17
N ALA A 115 3.65 -6.84 -2.15
CA ALA A 115 2.56 -7.79 -2.28
C ALA A 115 1.49 -7.30 -3.27
N LEU A 116 1.17 -6.00 -3.24
CA LEU A 116 0.16 -5.38 -4.10
C LEU A 116 0.58 -5.25 -5.58
N ARG A 117 1.86 -5.40 -5.93
CA ARG A 117 2.31 -5.47 -7.34
C ARG A 117 1.68 -6.62 -8.10
N THR A 118 1.24 -7.66 -7.42
CA THR A 118 0.54 -8.79 -8.02
C THR A 118 -0.92 -8.49 -8.38
N VAL A 119 -1.44 -7.32 -8.00
CA VAL A 119 -2.84 -6.92 -8.23
C VAL A 119 -2.90 -5.78 -9.24
N PRO A 120 -3.30 -6.03 -10.50
CA PRO A 120 -3.43 -4.99 -11.52
C PRO A 120 -4.44 -3.89 -11.14
N GLY A 121 -4.20 -2.67 -11.62
CA GLY A 121 -5.04 -1.50 -11.32
C GLY A 121 -4.70 -0.83 -10.00
N ILE A 122 -3.62 -1.29 -9.32
CA ILE A 122 -2.99 -0.58 -8.19
C ILE A 122 -1.67 0.03 -8.66
N THR A 123 -1.44 1.27 -8.27
CA THR A 123 -0.18 2.00 -8.52
C THR A 123 0.30 2.69 -7.25
N ILE A 124 1.56 3.08 -7.22
CA ILE A 124 2.19 3.73 -6.07
C ILE A 124 2.58 5.15 -6.46
N GLY A 125 2.17 6.11 -5.65
CA GLY A 125 2.53 7.51 -5.82
C GLY A 125 3.89 7.86 -5.22
N ALA A 126 4.50 8.91 -5.74
CA ALA A 126 5.68 9.52 -5.14
C ALA A 126 5.32 10.42 -3.95
N SER A 127 6.32 10.73 -3.12
CA SER A 127 6.14 11.56 -1.92
C SER A 127 6.52 13.00 -2.22
N GLU A 128 5.54 13.83 -2.57
CA GLU A 128 5.73 15.25 -2.88
C GLU A 128 4.47 16.07 -2.61
N GLY A 129 4.61 17.39 -2.57
CA GLY A 129 3.46 18.31 -2.43
C GLY A 129 2.75 18.20 -1.08
N GLY A 130 3.47 17.80 -0.02
CA GLY A 130 2.89 17.55 1.29
C GLY A 130 2.50 16.09 1.52
N ASN A 131 2.56 15.24 0.50
CA ASN A 131 2.35 13.80 0.63
C ASN A 131 3.53 13.16 1.38
N PRO A 132 3.31 12.48 2.51
CA PRO A 132 4.38 11.85 3.28
C PRO A 132 4.96 10.63 2.56
N VAL A 133 6.15 10.21 2.99
CA VAL A 133 6.74 8.95 2.53
C VAL A 133 5.98 7.77 3.16
N GLY A 134 5.58 6.79 2.36
CA GLY A 134 4.84 5.61 2.84
C GLY A 134 4.13 4.87 1.71
N ASP A 135 3.13 4.07 2.08
CA ASP A 135 2.27 3.33 1.15
C ASP A 135 1.28 4.29 0.46
N ASN A 136 1.78 5.05 -0.52
CA ASN A 136 0.98 6.02 -1.29
C ASN A 136 0.21 5.32 -2.40
N LEU A 137 -0.84 4.59 -2.03
CA LEU A 137 -1.56 3.71 -2.92
C LEU A 137 -2.64 4.44 -3.73
N PHE A 138 -2.74 4.08 -5.01
CA PHE A 138 -3.83 4.47 -5.89
C PHE A 138 -4.53 3.20 -6.38
N ILE A 139 -5.85 3.16 -6.30
CA ILE A 139 -6.68 2.07 -6.81
C ILE A 139 -7.56 2.64 -7.90
N ARG A 140 -7.53 2.03 -9.10
CA ARG A 140 -8.25 2.53 -10.27
C ARG A 140 -7.98 4.04 -10.53
N GLY A 141 -6.74 4.52 -10.26
CA GLY A 141 -6.35 5.91 -10.46
C GLY A 141 -6.82 6.91 -9.39
N TYR A 142 -7.59 6.48 -8.41
CA TYR A 142 -7.98 7.31 -7.26
C TYR A 142 -7.04 7.08 -6.07
N ASN A 143 -6.68 8.14 -5.37
CA ASN A 143 -5.87 8.05 -4.16
C ASN A 143 -6.60 7.23 -3.08
N ALA A 144 -5.97 6.17 -2.59
CA ALA A 144 -6.47 5.25 -1.58
C ALA A 144 -5.54 5.19 -0.34
N GLN A 145 -4.66 6.17 -0.15
CA GLN A 145 -3.71 6.23 0.95
C GLN A 145 -4.39 6.12 2.32
N THR A 146 -5.58 6.72 2.47
CA THR A 146 -6.37 6.68 3.71
C THR A 146 -7.34 5.51 3.77
N ASP A 147 -7.42 4.67 2.74
CA ASP A 147 -8.39 3.59 2.59
C ASP A 147 -7.78 2.22 2.89
N THR A 148 -6.84 2.20 3.84
CA THR A 148 -6.26 0.97 4.39
C THR A 148 -6.91 0.64 5.73
N TYR A 149 -7.29 -0.61 5.89
CA TYR A 149 -7.94 -1.17 7.07
C TYR A 149 -7.12 -2.35 7.59
N VAL A 150 -7.14 -2.58 8.88
CA VAL A 150 -6.58 -3.77 9.52
C VAL A 150 -7.68 -4.44 10.32
N ASP A 151 -7.99 -5.70 10.00
CA ASP A 151 -9.07 -6.49 10.59
C ASP A 151 -10.44 -5.78 10.53
N GLY A 152 -10.66 -4.99 9.45
CA GLY A 152 -11.89 -4.24 9.21
C GLY A 152 -11.95 -2.85 9.85
N VAL A 153 -10.96 -2.44 10.64
CA VAL A 153 -10.86 -1.12 11.27
C VAL A 153 -9.86 -0.25 10.51
N ARG A 154 -10.19 1.03 10.28
CA ARG A 154 -9.31 1.97 9.57
C ARG A 154 -7.96 2.12 10.27
N ASP A 155 -6.88 2.05 9.48
CA ASP A 155 -5.49 2.17 9.92
C ASP A 155 -4.93 3.51 9.46
N SER A 156 -5.07 4.51 10.31
CA SER A 156 -4.68 5.90 10.02
C SER A 156 -3.20 6.17 10.23
N GLY A 157 -2.70 7.25 9.63
CA GLY A 157 -1.30 7.66 9.62
C GLY A 157 -0.50 7.06 8.47
N SER A 158 0.49 7.82 7.99
CA SER A 158 1.33 7.40 6.88
C SER A 158 2.39 6.41 7.35
N GLN A 159 2.41 5.23 6.75
CA GLN A 159 3.30 4.12 7.11
C GLN A 159 3.77 3.37 5.86
N SER A 160 4.89 2.67 5.99
CA SER A 160 5.29 1.58 5.09
C SER A 160 5.07 0.26 5.84
N ARG A 161 4.06 -0.52 5.43
CA ARG A 161 3.62 -1.71 6.16
C ARG A 161 4.42 -2.93 5.76
N GLU A 162 4.86 -3.66 6.76
CA GLU A 162 5.55 -4.94 6.64
C GLU A 162 4.57 -6.11 6.61
N ILE A 163 5.00 -7.23 6.01
CA ILE A 163 4.12 -8.40 5.82
C ILE A 163 4.28 -9.49 6.88
N PHE A 164 5.25 -9.42 7.81
CA PHE A 164 5.59 -10.53 8.73
C PHE A 164 4.43 -10.98 9.63
N ALA A 165 3.52 -10.07 9.94
CA ALA A 165 2.34 -10.33 10.79
C ALA A 165 1.02 -10.40 9.98
N ILE A 166 1.09 -10.53 8.65
CA ILE A 166 -0.07 -10.54 7.75
C ILE A 166 -0.42 -11.99 7.36
N GLU A 167 -1.69 -12.37 7.49
CA GLU A 167 -2.24 -13.64 7.01
C GLU A 167 -2.71 -13.54 5.55
N GLN A 168 -3.38 -12.42 5.18
CA GLN A 168 -3.80 -12.12 3.81
C GLN A 168 -4.05 -10.62 3.62
N VAL A 169 -4.09 -10.20 2.37
CA VAL A 169 -4.46 -8.84 1.96
C VAL A 169 -5.67 -8.93 1.04
N GLU A 170 -6.74 -8.22 1.38
CA GLU A 170 -7.96 -8.14 0.57
C GLU A 170 -8.02 -6.76 -0.10
N VAL A 171 -8.11 -6.74 -1.41
CA VAL A 171 -8.28 -5.52 -2.20
C VAL A 171 -9.70 -5.45 -2.70
N VAL A 172 -10.46 -4.49 -2.20
CA VAL A 172 -11.85 -4.21 -2.62
C VAL A 172 -11.79 -3.04 -3.59
N LYS A 173 -12.21 -3.23 -4.82
CA LYS A 173 -12.16 -2.19 -5.86
C LYS A 173 -13.53 -1.53 -6.07
N GLY A 174 -13.50 -0.25 -6.50
CA GLY A 174 -14.68 0.62 -6.63
C GLY A 174 -15.09 1.27 -5.30
N PRO A 175 -16.13 2.13 -5.28
CA PRO A 175 -16.55 2.89 -4.11
C PRO A 175 -16.70 2.02 -2.87
N ASN A 176 -16.10 2.43 -1.77
CA ASN A 176 -16.00 1.63 -0.56
C ASN A 176 -16.53 2.32 0.70
N SER A 177 -17.15 3.51 0.57
CA SER A 177 -17.57 4.28 1.73
C SER A 177 -18.69 3.61 2.54
N ALA A 178 -19.59 2.85 1.92
CA ALA A 178 -20.58 2.08 2.66
C ALA A 178 -19.91 1.07 3.63
N LEU A 179 -18.80 0.44 3.22
CA LEU A 179 -18.03 -0.51 4.05
C LEU A 179 -17.09 0.19 5.02
N GLY A 180 -16.35 1.22 4.56
CA GLY A 180 -15.21 1.80 5.27
C GLY A 180 -15.39 3.24 5.76
N GLY A 181 -16.55 3.89 5.54
CA GLY A 181 -16.78 5.31 5.84
C GLY A 181 -16.14 6.22 4.79
N ARG A 182 -15.67 7.39 5.20
CA ARG A 182 -14.98 8.32 4.30
C ARG A 182 -13.95 7.59 3.44
N SER A 183 -14.10 7.59 2.12
CA SER A 183 -13.25 6.79 1.22
C SER A 183 -13.26 7.35 -0.20
N SER A 184 -12.23 7.03 -0.96
CA SER A 184 -12.14 7.35 -2.38
C SER A 184 -13.07 6.49 -3.24
N ALA A 185 -13.21 6.89 -4.50
CA ALA A 185 -13.93 6.11 -5.52
C ALA A 185 -13.19 4.83 -5.93
N GLY A 186 -11.90 4.73 -5.64
CA GLY A 186 -11.03 3.65 -6.11
C GLY A 186 -11.25 2.33 -5.38
N GLY A 187 -11.51 2.40 -4.08
CA GLY A 187 -11.64 1.21 -3.24
C GLY A 187 -10.81 1.28 -1.96
N GLY A 188 -10.59 0.13 -1.34
CA GLY A 188 -9.82 0.02 -0.10
C GLY A 188 -9.09 -1.30 0.03
N ILE A 189 -8.17 -1.34 0.96
CA ILE A 189 -7.33 -2.51 1.26
C ILE A 189 -7.58 -2.93 2.70
N ASN A 190 -7.96 -4.19 2.92
CA ASN A 190 -8.09 -4.77 4.25
C ASN A 190 -6.93 -5.76 4.48
N ILE A 191 -6.14 -5.49 5.50
CA ILE A 191 -5.06 -6.34 5.97
C ILE A 191 -5.62 -7.25 7.06
N VAL A 192 -5.48 -8.55 6.90
CA VAL A 192 -5.88 -9.54 7.91
C VAL A 192 -4.63 -9.96 8.67
N THR A 193 -4.65 -9.78 9.99
CA THR A 193 -3.50 -10.08 10.84
C THR A 193 -3.46 -11.56 11.25
N LYS A 194 -2.25 -12.04 11.54
CA LYS A 194 -2.04 -13.37 12.10
C LYS A 194 -2.52 -13.44 13.55
N THR A 195 -3.45 -14.34 13.86
CA THR A 195 -3.96 -14.60 15.21
C THR A 195 -3.60 -16.01 15.66
N ALA A 196 -3.71 -16.29 16.97
CA ALA A 196 -3.43 -17.62 17.50
C ALA A 196 -4.41 -18.66 16.94
N LYS A 197 -3.87 -19.86 16.65
CA LYS A 197 -4.58 -21.04 16.11
C LYS A 197 -4.66 -22.12 17.17
N ASP A 198 -5.50 -23.11 16.92
CA ASP A 198 -5.75 -24.27 17.78
C ASP A 198 -4.68 -25.38 17.67
N THR A 199 -3.62 -25.16 16.90
CA THR A 199 -2.54 -26.12 16.64
C THR A 199 -1.18 -25.54 17.01
N ASN A 200 -0.30 -26.35 17.59
CA ASN A 200 1.07 -25.95 17.90
C ASN A 200 1.93 -26.01 16.64
N PHE A 201 2.67 -24.93 16.38
CA PHE A 201 3.72 -24.90 15.36
C PHE A 201 4.79 -23.86 15.68
N SER A 202 5.95 -24.03 15.09
CA SER A 202 7.01 -23.03 15.07
C SER A 202 7.59 -22.98 13.67
N ASN A 203 7.55 -21.81 13.05
CA ASN A 203 8.18 -21.57 11.77
C ASN A 203 9.24 -20.49 11.95
N ALA A 204 10.38 -20.67 11.33
CA ALA A 204 11.42 -19.67 11.22
C ALA A 204 11.90 -19.57 9.78
N THR A 205 12.22 -18.35 9.32
CA THR A 205 12.83 -18.13 8.02
C THR A 205 14.09 -17.32 8.21
N VAL A 206 15.20 -17.80 7.65
CA VAL A 206 16.49 -17.08 7.60
C VAL A 206 16.84 -16.87 6.15
N GLY A 207 16.98 -15.61 5.74
CA GLY A 207 17.26 -15.21 4.36
C GLY A 207 18.52 -14.38 4.25
N LEU A 208 19.32 -14.66 3.22
CA LEU A 208 20.48 -13.87 2.78
C LEU A 208 20.37 -13.60 1.28
N GLY A 209 20.95 -12.50 0.82
CA GLY A 209 20.86 -12.16 -0.60
C GLY A 209 21.89 -11.14 -1.06
N THR A 210 21.71 -10.71 -2.30
CA THR A 210 22.46 -9.57 -2.86
C THR A 210 22.10 -8.29 -2.11
N ASP A 211 22.84 -7.21 -2.33
CA ASP A 211 22.55 -5.87 -1.80
C ASP A 211 22.39 -5.88 -0.28
N LYS A 212 23.30 -6.59 0.41
CA LYS A 212 23.30 -6.75 1.87
C LYS A 212 21.98 -7.24 2.47
N TYR A 213 21.17 -7.93 1.67
CA TYR A 213 19.90 -8.47 2.17
C TYR A 213 20.16 -9.51 3.27
N ALA A 214 19.60 -9.27 4.44
CA ALA A 214 19.53 -10.23 5.51
C ALA A 214 18.16 -10.09 6.22
N ARG A 215 17.45 -11.22 6.38
CA ARG A 215 16.12 -11.26 6.99
C ARG A 215 15.95 -12.48 7.87
N VAL A 216 15.42 -12.28 9.06
CA VAL A 216 15.00 -13.36 9.95
C VAL A 216 13.57 -13.09 10.38
N THR A 217 12.70 -14.10 10.26
CA THR A 217 11.33 -14.04 10.76
C THR A 217 11.01 -15.28 11.57
N THR A 218 10.15 -15.13 12.59
CA THR A 218 9.57 -16.25 13.33
C THR A 218 8.05 -16.16 13.36
N ASP A 219 7.39 -17.30 13.41
CA ASP A 219 5.94 -17.44 13.59
C ASP A 219 5.70 -18.66 14.49
N ILE A 220 5.49 -18.40 15.76
CA ILE A 220 5.39 -19.42 16.81
C ILE A 220 3.98 -19.40 17.36
N ASN A 221 3.28 -20.52 17.31
CA ASN A 221 1.95 -20.69 17.88
C ASN A 221 1.96 -21.79 18.93
N ARG A 222 1.38 -21.50 20.09
CA ARG A 222 1.24 -22.45 21.20
C ARG A 222 -0.18 -22.42 21.74
N VAL A 223 -0.74 -23.60 21.94
CA VAL A 223 -2.00 -23.80 22.63
C VAL A 223 -1.70 -24.00 24.11
N ILE A 224 -2.33 -23.23 24.97
CA ILE A 224 -2.16 -23.24 26.42
C ILE A 224 -3.46 -23.74 27.05
N GLY A 225 -3.46 -24.95 27.57
CA GLY A 225 -4.69 -25.61 28.01
C GLY A 225 -5.64 -25.87 26.84
N GLU A 226 -6.95 -25.92 27.11
CA GLU A 226 -7.95 -26.33 26.12
C GLU A 226 -8.44 -25.20 25.18
N ASN A 227 -8.41 -23.96 25.65
CA ASN A 227 -9.12 -22.83 25.00
C ASN A 227 -8.29 -21.55 24.84
N THR A 228 -6.99 -21.57 25.13
CA THR A 228 -6.13 -20.38 25.01
C THR A 228 -5.01 -20.65 24.02
N GLY A 229 -4.83 -19.74 23.06
CA GLY A 229 -3.72 -19.77 22.12
C GLY A 229 -2.85 -18.53 22.28
N PHE A 230 -1.55 -18.71 22.11
CA PHE A 230 -0.58 -17.64 22.00
C PHE A 230 0.15 -17.75 20.67
N ARG A 231 0.25 -16.65 19.93
CA ARG A 231 1.05 -16.58 18.70
C ARG A 231 2.01 -15.41 18.76
N LEU A 232 3.25 -15.65 18.38
CA LEU A 232 4.30 -14.63 18.34
C LEU A 232 4.91 -14.58 16.94
N ASN A 233 4.81 -13.44 16.30
CA ASN A 233 5.52 -13.15 15.06
C ASN A 233 6.62 -12.14 15.34
N THR A 234 7.84 -12.38 14.83
CA THR A 234 8.96 -11.44 14.89
C THR A 234 9.64 -11.29 13.55
N MET A 235 10.30 -10.16 13.35
CA MET A 235 11.05 -9.88 12.12
C MET A 235 12.22 -8.95 12.42
N VAL A 236 13.39 -9.27 11.82
CA VAL A 236 14.53 -8.35 11.65
C VAL A 236 14.94 -8.39 10.19
N HIS A 237 15.19 -7.24 9.61
CA HIS A 237 15.53 -7.11 8.19
C HIS A 237 16.48 -5.95 7.95
N THR A 238 17.44 -6.16 7.08
CA THR A 238 18.31 -5.12 6.51
C THR A 238 18.53 -5.38 5.03
N ASN A 239 18.62 -4.34 4.23
CA ASN A 239 19.02 -4.40 2.83
C ASN A 239 19.44 -3.03 2.30
N ASP A 240 20.31 -3.05 1.28
CA ASP A 240 20.43 -1.93 0.35
C ASP A 240 19.41 -2.13 -0.80
N VAL A 241 19.05 -1.06 -1.50
CA VAL A 241 18.16 -1.17 -2.68
C VAL A 241 19.01 -1.51 -3.90
N ALA A 242 18.70 -2.63 -4.55
CA ALA A 242 19.47 -3.12 -5.71
C ALA A 242 19.60 -2.06 -6.80
N GLY A 243 20.83 -1.79 -7.24
CA GLY A 243 21.13 -0.80 -8.25
C GLY A 243 20.95 0.66 -7.81
N ARG A 244 21.00 0.94 -6.49
CA ARG A 244 21.00 2.30 -5.95
C ARG A 244 22.19 2.52 -5.03
N ASP A 245 22.90 3.65 -5.21
CA ASP A 245 24.00 4.02 -4.30
C ASP A 245 23.41 4.56 -2.98
N VAL A 246 24.02 4.21 -1.86
CA VAL A 246 23.71 4.62 -0.47
C VAL A 246 22.27 4.46 0.01
N VAL A 247 21.37 3.96 -0.83
CA VAL A 247 19.95 3.76 -0.47
C VAL A 247 19.79 2.39 0.17
N GLY A 248 19.27 2.37 1.38
CA GLY A 248 19.04 1.14 2.13
C GLY A 248 18.46 1.44 3.49
N GLY A 249 18.20 0.39 4.26
CA GLY A 249 17.64 0.55 5.59
C GLY A 249 17.60 -0.73 6.40
N GLU A 250 17.24 -0.55 7.66
CA GLU A 250 17.02 -1.62 8.62
C GLU A 250 15.66 -1.46 9.30
N ARG A 251 15.05 -2.58 9.64
CA ARG A 251 13.78 -2.59 10.37
C ARG A 251 13.61 -3.85 11.20
N TRP A 252 12.84 -3.71 12.25
CA TRP A 252 12.47 -4.84 13.09
C TRP A 252 11.06 -4.68 13.62
N GLY A 253 10.41 -5.80 13.94
CA GLY A 253 9.06 -5.79 14.46
C GLY A 253 8.73 -7.02 15.28
N ILE A 254 7.72 -6.87 16.12
CA ILE A 254 7.17 -7.93 16.97
C ILE A 254 5.64 -7.81 17.01
N ALA A 255 4.95 -8.94 16.91
CA ALA A 255 3.50 -9.02 16.94
C ALA A 255 3.02 -10.22 17.76
N PRO A 256 2.93 -10.12 19.11
CA PRO A 256 2.30 -11.09 19.97
C PRO A 256 0.77 -11.00 19.90
N THR A 257 0.11 -12.15 19.94
CA THR A 257 -1.35 -12.29 19.99
C THR A 257 -1.73 -13.38 20.99
N VAL A 258 -2.71 -13.10 21.84
CA VAL A 258 -3.33 -14.09 22.73
C VAL A 258 -4.80 -14.21 22.35
N THR A 259 -5.28 -15.42 22.18
CA THR A 259 -6.68 -15.73 21.93
C THR A 259 -7.22 -16.59 23.06
N PHE A 260 -8.22 -16.09 23.74
CA PHE A 260 -9.01 -16.84 24.72
C PHE A 260 -10.29 -17.34 24.06
N GLY A 261 -10.78 -18.49 24.45
CA GLY A 261 -12.00 -19.08 23.90
C GLY A 261 -11.84 -19.59 22.48
N LEU A 262 -10.68 -20.23 22.14
CA LEU A 262 -10.39 -20.75 20.80
C LEU A 262 -11.52 -21.61 20.22
N ASN A 263 -12.11 -22.46 21.07
CA ASN A 263 -13.14 -23.45 20.69
C ASN A 263 -14.52 -23.15 21.31
N GLY A 264 -14.69 -21.99 21.97
CA GLY A 264 -15.91 -21.60 22.66
C GLY A 264 -16.76 -20.59 21.87
N PRO A 265 -18.01 -20.35 22.28
CA PRO A 265 -18.89 -19.36 21.68
C PRO A 265 -18.42 -17.93 21.95
N THR A 266 -17.62 -17.71 23.01
CA THR A 266 -17.02 -16.41 23.33
C THR A 266 -15.53 -16.46 23.07
N ARG A 267 -15.05 -15.57 22.20
CA ARG A 267 -13.64 -15.43 21.86
C ARG A 267 -13.16 -14.01 22.13
N ALA A 268 -12.00 -13.90 22.77
CA ALA A 268 -11.30 -12.62 22.97
C ALA A 268 -9.88 -12.73 22.40
N ILE A 269 -9.53 -11.82 21.49
CA ILE A 269 -8.21 -11.73 20.89
C ILE A 269 -7.57 -10.42 21.36
N LEU A 270 -6.43 -10.56 22.02
CA LEU A 270 -5.59 -9.44 22.42
C LEU A 270 -4.34 -9.46 21.55
N SER A 271 -4.08 -8.40 20.82
CA SER A 271 -2.91 -8.28 19.96
C SER A 271 -2.17 -6.97 20.18
N TYR A 272 -0.86 -7.06 20.02
CA TYR A 272 0.03 -5.90 19.98
C TYR A 272 0.94 -6.02 18.75
N TYR A 273 1.15 -4.92 18.07
CA TYR A 273 2.06 -4.80 16.93
C TYR A 273 3.02 -3.66 17.18
N HIS A 274 4.31 -3.93 17.06
CA HIS A 274 5.37 -2.94 17.10
C HIS A 274 6.26 -3.09 15.88
N MET A 275 6.58 -1.96 15.24
CA MET A 275 7.57 -1.90 14.18
C MET A 275 8.38 -0.61 14.29
N LYS A 276 9.67 -0.72 14.01
CA LYS A 276 10.60 0.40 13.87
C LYS A 276 11.42 0.21 12.60
N SER A 277 11.62 1.29 11.82
CA SER A 277 12.53 1.30 10.68
C SER A 277 13.38 2.56 10.66
N SER A 278 14.58 2.43 10.08
CA SER A 278 15.48 3.54 9.76
C SER A 278 16.05 3.31 8.36
N GLU A 279 15.93 4.29 7.48
CA GLU A 279 16.33 4.17 6.08
C GLU A 279 16.82 5.49 5.50
N ILE A 280 17.56 5.41 4.39
CA ILE A 280 17.83 6.56 3.51
C ILE A 280 16.78 6.55 2.42
N PRO A 281 15.86 7.53 2.39
CA PRO A 281 14.79 7.57 1.41
C PRO A 281 15.29 7.98 0.03
N ASP A 282 14.76 7.32 -1.01
CA ASP A 282 15.07 7.59 -2.41
C ASP A 282 13.87 8.19 -3.12
N THR A 283 14.04 9.35 -3.74
CA THR A 283 13.00 10.02 -4.52
C THR A 283 13.04 9.64 -6.00
N GLY A 284 14.23 9.38 -6.57
CA GLY A 284 14.38 8.94 -7.96
C GLY A 284 15.03 9.98 -8.87
N ILE A 285 14.64 9.98 -10.15
CA ILE A 285 15.29 10.73 -11.23
C ILE A 285 14.40 11.88 -11.69
N PRO A 286 14.94 13.13 -11.88
CA PRO A 286 14.19 14.26 -12.41
C PRO A 286 13.64 13.99 -13.82
N PHE A 287 12.53 14.65 -14.17
CA PHE A 287 11.97 14.60 -15.53
C PHE A 287 12.74 15.48 -16.50
N ASP A 288 12.91 15.01 -17.73
CA ASP A 288 13.48 15.75 -18.85
C ASP A 288 12.41 16.65 -19.50
N ASN A 289 11.76 17.47 -18.70
CA ASN A 289 10.84 18.52 -19.13
C ASN A 289 10.64 19.52 -17.96
N PRO A 290 11.74 20.15 -17.48
CA PRO A 290 11.68 20.91 -16.24
C PRO A 290 11.08 22.31 -16.41
N VAL A 291 11.12 22.90 -17.62
CA VAL A 291 10.73 24.29 -17.85
C VAL A 291 9.49 24.35 -18.73
N THR A 292 8.49 25.10 -18.30
CA THR A 292 7.21 25.25 -19.00
C THR A 292 7.06 26.59 -19.74
N SER A 293 7.99 27.53 -19.50
CA SER A 293 7.97 28.88 -20.12
C SER A 293 9.36 29.51 -20.18
N GLY A 294 9.54 30.54 -20.99
CA GLY A 294 10.79 31.27 -21.15
C GLY A 294 11.74 30.69 -22.22
N PRO A 295 12.97 31.19 -22.31
CA PRO A 295 13.89 30.87 -23.40
C PRO A 295 14.37 29.41 -23.42
N ASP A 296 14.23 28.69 -22.31
CA ASP A 296 14.68 27.29 -22.20
C ASP A 296 13.61 26.28 -22.57
N VAL A 297 12.38 26.67 -22.88
CA VAL A 297 11.29 25.78 -23.30
C VAL A 297 11.71 24.90 -24.48
N ALA A 298 12.44 25.50 -25.46
CA ALA A 298 12.94 24.77 -26.62
C ALA A 298 13.98 23.66 -26.28
N LYS A 299 14.54 23.68 -25.06
CA LYS A 299 15.49 22.69 -24.56
C LYS A 299 14.81 21.56 -23.77
N ASN A 300 13.49 21.66 -23.54
CA ASN A 300 12.74 20.61 -22.86
C ASN A 300 12.76 19.35 -23.70
N GLY A 301 13.00 18.22 -23.01
CA GLY A 301 12.95 16.89 -23.62
C GLY A 301 11.54 16.32 -23.72
N GLY A 302 11.45 15.00 -23.87
CA GLY A 302 10.21 14.26 -24.11
C GLY A 302 9.28 14.11 -22.91
N GLY A 303 9.61 14.62 -21.74
CA GLY A 303 8.79 14.50 -20.51
C GLY A 303 8.98 13.19 -19.75
N THR A 304 9.95 12.36 -20.13
CA THR A 304 10.37 11.15 -19.38
C THR A 304 11.43 11.52 -18.35
N PRO A 305 11.71 10.63 -17.36
CA PRO A 305 12.89 10.81 -16.50
C PRO A 305 14.16 10.88 -17.34
N PHE A 306 15.14 11.70 -16.91
CA PHE A 306 16.43 11.79 -17.58
C PHE A 306 17.10 10.41 -17.69
N THR A 307 17.82 10.18 -18.80
CA THR A 307 18.67 9.01 -18.98
C THR A 307 19.98 9.22 -18.23
N VAL A 308 20.06 8.67 -17.04
CA VAL A 308 21.24 8.70 -16.17
C VAL A 308 21.51 7.31 -15.63
N ASP A 309 22.66 7.12 -14.98
CA ASP A 309 22.96 5.86 -14.31
C ASP A 309 21.87 5.55 -13.27
N ARG A 310 21.49 4.26 -13.16
CA ARG A 310 20.54 3.78 -12.14
C ARG A 310 21.03 4.13 -10.74
N GLU A 311 22.33 4.08 -10.47
CA GLU A 311 22.92 4.39 -9.18
C GLU A 311 22.85 5.87 -8.81
N ALA A 312 22.52 6.78 -9.75
CA ALA A 312 22.46 8.23 -9.50
C ALA A 312 21.50 8.56 -8.34
N PHE A 313 22.05 8.92 -7.20
CA PHE A 313 21.33 9.32 -5.99
C PHE A 313 21.58 10.79 -5.71
N TYR A 314 20.54 11.61 -5.77
CA TYR A 314 20.64 13.06 -5.62
C TYR A 314 20.66 13.52 -4.17
N GLY A 315 20.40 12.64 -3.20
CA GLY A 315 20.38 12.94 -1.78
C GLY A 315 21.79 13.16 -1.18
N LEU A 316 21.79 13.43 0.12
CA LEU A 316 22.99 13.58 0.94
C LEU A 316 22.99 12.52 2.05
N LYS A 317 23.95 11.62 2.04
CA LYS A 317 24.06 10.51 3.01
C LYS A 317 24.06 10.98 4.47
N ASN A 318 24.73 12.12 4.74
CA ASN A 318 24.86 12.66 6.09
C ASN A 318 23.69 13.53 6.53
N ARG A 319 22.75 13.85 5.62
CA ARG A 319 21.58 14.70 5.89
C ARG A 319 20.28 13.93 5.85
N ASP A 320 20.12 13.09 4.81
CA ASP A 320 18.85 12.45 4.48
C ASP A 320 18.64 11.18 5.32
N PHE A 321 17.46 11.04 5.87
CA PHE A 321 17.07 9.89 6.67
C PHE A 321 15.54 9.83 6.77
N ARG A 322 15.03 8.66 7.12
CA ARG A 322 13.65 8.44 7.52
C ARG A 322 13.61 7.43 8.64
N ASP A 323 13.11 7.86 9.79
CA ASP A 323 12.85 7.01 10.95
C ASP A 323 11.34 6.87 11.14
N THR A 324 10.86 5.64 11.30
CA THR A 324 9.44 5.37 11.57
C THR A 324 9.26 4.51 12.79
N ARG A 325 8.12 4.68 13.45
CA ARG A 325 7.67 3.84 14.55
C ARG A 325 6.16 3.64 14.49
N THR A 326 5.72 2.40 14.66
CA THR A 326 4.31 2.03 14.75
C THR A 326 4.10 1.17 15.97
N ASP A 327 3.13 1.54 16.81
CA ASP A 327 2.66 0.79 17.97
C ASP A 327 1.14 0.66 17.85
N VAL A 328 0.61 -0.55 17.90
CA VAL A 328 -0.84 -0.81 17.82
C VAL A 328 -1.23 -1.88 18.83
N ALA A 329 -2.25 -1.59 19.63
CA ALA A 329 -2.91 -2.55 20.49
C ALA A 329 -4.36 -2.75 20.06
N THR A 330 -4.82 -3.99 19.96
CA THR A 330 -6.18 -4.32 19.55
C THR A 330 -6.78 -5.33 20.52
N VAL A 331 -8.04 -5.08 20.87
CA VAL A 331 -8.93 -6.01 21.59
C VAL A 331 -10.09 -6.33 20.66
N ASP A 332 -10.24 -7.60 20.27
CA ASP A 332 -11.33 -8.09 19.43
C ASP A 332 -12.12 -9.12 20.23
N LEU A 333 -13.35 -8.78 20.55
CA LEU A 333 -14.30 -9.59 21.32
C LEU A 333 -15.40 -10.09 20.41
N ARG A 334 -15.64 -11.39 20.39
CA ARG A 334 -16.75 -12.00 19.65
C ARG A 334 -17.53 -12.92 20.57
N HIS A 335 -18.85 -12.86 20.50
CA HIS A 335 -19.73 -13.80 21.17
C HIS A 335 -20.80 -14.31 20.19
N GLU A 336 -20.93 -15.63 20.11
CA GLU A 336 -21.93 -16.32 19.31
C GLU A 336 -23.12 -16.71 20.22
N PHE A 337 -24.23 -15.98 20.14
CA PHE A 337 -25.46 -16.30 20.88
C PHE A 337 -26.12 -17.58 20.38
N SER A 338 -25.94 -17.84 19.08
CA SER A 338 -26.43 -19.02 18.38
C SER A 338 -25.59 -19.23 17.11
N PRO A 339 -25.72 -20.36 16.39
CA PRO A 339 -25.08 -20.55 15.10
C PRO A 339 -25.42 -19.47 14.06
N ASN A 340 -26.52 -18.74 14.27
CA ASN A 340 -27.03 -17.74 13.32
C ASN A 340 -26.98 -16.29 13.85
N LEU A 341 -26.39 -16.04 15.01
CA LEU A 341 -26.33 -14.70 15.57
C LEU A 341 -25.07 -14.51 16.41
N ALA A 342 -24.27 -13.53 16.04
CA ALA A 342 -23.04 -13.17 16.73
C ALA A 342 -22.89 -11.65 16.87
N ILE A 343 -22.32 -11.23 17.99
CA ILE A 343 -21.85 -9.86 18.22
C ILE A 343 -20.33 -9.82 18.18
N ARG A 344 -19.75 -8.77 17.61
CA ARG A 344 -18.31 -8.51 17.62
C ARG A 344 -18.06 -7.06 18.02
N ASN A 345 -17.05 -6.85 18.87
CA ASN A 345 -16.52 -5.52 19.19
C ASN A 345 -15.02 -5.52 18.98
N VAL A 346 -14.53 -4.57 18.20
CA VAL A 346 -13.10 -4.34 17.99
C VAL A 346 -12.75 -2.97 18.51
N THR A 347 -11.83 -2.91 19.48
CA THR A 347 -11.23 -1.67 19.98
C THR A 347 -9.76 -1.66 19.61
N ARG A 348 -9.33 -0.64 18.89
CA ARG A 348 -7.95 -0.47 18.40
C ARG A 348 -7.40 0.87 18.86
N TRP A 349 -6.27 0.83 19.53
CA TRP A 349 -5.43 1.98 19.80
C TRP A 349 -4.17 1.90 18.95
N GLY A 350 -3.78 3.01 18.33
CA GLY A 350 -2.58 3.09 17.49
C GLY A 350 -1.79 4.36 17.76
N LYS A 351 -0.48 4.27 17.59
CA LYS A 351 0.44 5.40 17.51
C LYS A 351 1.42 5.15 16.37
N THR A 352 1.45 6.06 15.40
CA THR A 352 2.43 6.06 14.31
C THR A 352 3.25 7.33 14.38
N GLY A 353 4.57 7.21 14.20
CA GLY A 353 5.49 8.33 14.15
C GLY A 353 6.39 8.23 12.92
N GLN A 354 6.68 9.36 12.30
CA GLN A 354 7.58 9.45 11.17
C GLN A 354 8.37 10.76 11.20
N ASP A 355 9.71 10.63 11.23
CA ASP A 355 10.64 11.74 11.12
C ASP A 355 11.49 11.57 9.88
N TYR A 356 11.59 12.59 9.03
CA TYR A 356 12.49 12.51 7.88
C TYR A 356 13.04 13.85 7.40
N VAL A 357 14.16 13.74 6.73
CA VAL A 357 14.68 14.69 5.74
C VAL A 357 14.96 13.88 4.48
N TYR A 358 14.39 14.27 3.36
CA TYR A 358 14.73 13.69 2.07
C TYR A 358 14.99 14.77 1.03
N THR A 359 15.81 14.41 0.05
CA THR A 359 16.08 15.28 -1.11
C THR A 359 15.00 15.10 -2.16
N GLN A 360 14.35 16.19 -2.52
CA GLN A 360 13.62 16.31 -3.77
C GLN A 360 14.58 16.85 -4.82
N PRO A 361 14.86 16.12 -5.91
CA PRO A 361 15.61 16.66 -7.04
C PRO A 361 14.71 17.64 -7.79
N ASP A 362 14.85 18.93 -7.48
CA ASP A 362 13.96 19.98 -7.97
C ASP A 362 14.43 20.54 -9.31
N ASP A 363 13.56 20.47 -10.31
CA ASP A 363 13.78 20.92 -11.68
C ASP A 363 13.11 22.28 -12.01
N SER A 364 12.39 22.87 -11.04
CA SER A 364 11.50 24.03 -11.26
C SER A 364 12.21 25.30 -11.77
N LYS A 365 13.53 25.41 -11.62
CA LYS A 365 14.33 26.57 -12.04
C LYS A 365 15.12 26.34 -13.33
N GLY A 366 14.89 25.21 -14.02
CA GLY A 366 15.59 24.87 -15.24
C GLY A 366 17.08 24.58 -15.06
N ASN A 367 17.52 24.26 -13.85
CA ASN A 367 18.93 23.95 -13.54
C ASN A 367 19.46 22.81 -14.40
N THR A 368 18.64 21.78 -14.64
CA THR A 368 19.01 20.60 -15.42
C THR A 368 19.32 20.91 -16.86
N VAL A 369 18.51 21.78 -17.51
CA VAL A 369 18.70 22.16 -18.93
C VAL A 369 19.69 23.29 -19.12
N ARG A 370 19.85 24.19 -18.12
CA ARG A 370 20.75 25.34 -18.21
C ARG A 370 22.19 24.97 -17.85
N TYR A 371 22.36 24.20 -16.79
CA TYR A 371 23.65 24.00 -16.15
C TYR A 371 24.04 22.51 -16.00
N GLY A 372 23.15 21.57 -16.33
CA GLY A 372 23.37 20.14 -16.09
C GLY A 372 23.46 19.81 -14.59
N THR A 373 22.78 20.59 -13.75
CA THR A 373 22.80 20.46 -12.30
C THR A 373 21.39 20.21 -11.75
N VAL A 374 21.31 19.75 -10.50
CA VAL A 374 20.07 19.48 -9.76
C VAL A 374 20.13 20.23 -8.43
N TRP A 375 19.05 20.94 -8.09
CA TRP A 375 18.87 21.48 -6.76
C TRP A 375 18.34 20.38 -5.82
N ARG A 376 19.10 20.11 -4.76
CA ARG A 376 18.75 19.18 -3.69
C ARG A 376 17.82 19.82 -2.66
N ARG A 377 16.57 20.08 -3.05
CA ARG A 377 15.61 20.66 -2.12
C ARG A 377 15.36 19.70 -0.96
N ALA A 378 15.60 20.16 0.26
CA ALA A 378 15.31 19.39 1.45
C ALA A 378 13.82 19.47 1.79
N ASN A 379 13.15 18.34 1.78
CA ASN A 379 11.80 18.17 2.32
C ASN A 379 11.90 17.52 3.70
N THR A 380 11.21 18.08 4.67
CA THR A 380 11.29 17.62 6.07
C THR A 380 9.91 17.41 6.65
N ARG A 381 9.80 16.42 7.53
CA ARG A 381 8.58 16.15 8.29
C ARG A 381 8.93 15.58 9.65
N VAL A 382 8.15 15.97 10.64
CA VAL A 382 8.06 15.38 11.97
C VAL A 382 6.58 15.18 12.20
N VAL A 383 6.11 13.95 12.35
CA VAL A 383 4.69 13.67 12.55
C VAL A 383 4.49 12.54 13.52
N ASP A 384 3.54 12.74 14.45
CA ASP A 384 2.98 11.73 15.34
C ASP A 384 1.47 11.70 15.16
N THR A 385 0.89 10.54 14.85
CA THR A 385 -0.56 10.32 14.78
C THR A 385 -0.97 9.30 15.84
N LYS A 386 -1.93 9.65 16.68
CA LYS A 386 -2.57 8.75 17.65
C LYS A 386 -3.99 8.46 17.17
N THR A 387 -4.38 7.21 17.26
CA THR A 387 -5.73 6.77 16.85
C THR A 387 -6.39 5.98 17.97
N LEU A 388 -7.69 6.19 18.14
CA LEU A 388 -8.57 5.33 18.92
C LEU A 388 -9.79 5.02 18.05
N ALA A 389 -10.04 3.76 17.78
CA ALA A 389 -11.19 3.31 17.01
C ALA A 389 -11.92 2.19 17.74
N ASN A 390 -13.23 2.21 17.66
CA ASN A 390 -14.11 1.13 18.14
C ASN A 390 -15.15 0.85 17.08
N ALA A 391 -15.36 -0.43 16.80
CA ALA A 391 -16.41 -0.93 15.92
C ALA A 391 -17.18 -2.03 16.65
N THR A 392 -18.50 -1.89 16.74
CA THR A 392 -19.40 -2.92 17.29
C THR A 392 -20.39 -3.32 16.23
N SER A 393 -20.52 -4.61 15.96
CA SER A 393 -21.44 -5.15 14.96
C SER A 393 -22.19 -6.37 15.45
N LEU A 394 -23.40 -6.53 14.98
CA LEU A 394 -24.25 -7.70 15.11
C LEU A 394 -24.41 -8.32 13.72
N SER A 395 -24.00 -9.58 13.57
CA SER A 395 -24.12 -10.34 12.33
C SER A 395 -25.06 -11.53 12.54
N GLY A 396 -25.86 -11.84 11.54
CA GLY A 396 -26.73 -12.99 11.67
C GLY A 396 -27.36 -13.46 10.38
N ILE A 397 -28.08 -14.57 10.51
CA ILE A 397 -28.94 -15.15 9.47
C ILE A 397 -30.36 -15.22 10.04
N ALA A 398 -31.31 -14.65 9.33
CA ALA A 398 -32.74 -14.71 9.66
C ALA A 398 -33.53 -15.18 8.44
N THR A 399 -34.72 -15.72 8.66
CA THR A 399 -35.66 -16.13 7.59
C THR A 399 -36.98 -15.50 7.81
N THR A 400 -37.50 -14.81 6.79
CA THR A 400 -38.80 -14.13 6.81
C THR A 400 -39.62 -14.63 5.62
N GLY A 401 -40.73 -15.34 5.88
CA GLY A 401 -41.60 -15.85 4.81
C GLY A 401 -40.93 -16.75 3.78
N GLY A 402 -39.88 -17.49 4.18
CA GLY A 402 -39.09 -18.36 3.30
C GLY A 402 -37.89 -17.66 2.63
N ILE A 403 -37.77 -16.34 2.74
CA ILE A 403 -36.63 -15.54 2.24
C ILE A 403 -35.56 -15.52 3.32
N LYS A 404 -34.33 -15.84 2.93
CA LYS A 404 -33.17 -15.82 3.82
C LYS A 404 -32.48 -14.47 3.76
N HIS A 405 -32.19 -13.91 4.93
CA HIS A 405 -31.43 -12.68 5.14
C HIS A 405 -30.11 -13.02 5.83
N SER A 406 -28.99 -12.57 5.25
CA SER A 406 -27.71 -12.58 5.91
C SER A 406 -27.29 -11.15 6.15
N PHE A 407 -27.27 -10.72 7.43
CA PHE A 407 -27.13 -9.30 7.75
C PHE A 407 -25.93 -9.02 8.64
N ASN A 408 -25.44 -7.78 8.57
CA ASN A 408 -24.51 -7.17 9.50
C ASN A 408 -24.92 -5.73 9.76
N VAL A 409 -25.16 -5.38 11.01
CA VAL A 409 -25.50 -4.01 11.43
C VAL A 409 -24.52 -3.56 12.49
N GLY A 410 -24.12 -2.30 12.49
CA GLY A 410 -23.12 -1.86 13.44
C GLY A 410 -22.97 -0.36 13.59
N VAL A 411 -22.17 -0.01 14.58
CA VAL A 411 -21.77 1.36 14.90
C VAL A 411 -20.25 1.45 14.97
N GLU A 412 -19.71 2.58 14.54
CA GLU A 412 -18.27 2.86 14.58
C GLU A 412 -18.00 4.24 15.18
N PHE A 413 -16.91 4.31 15.90
CA PHE A 413 -16.33 5.54 16.42
C PHE A 413 -14.84 5.55 16.14
N SER A 414 -14.30 6.70 15.68
CA SER A 414 -12.85 6.92 15.63
C SER A 414 -12.48 8.34 16.02
N ARG A 415 -11.30 8.44 16.64
CA ARG A 415 -10.60 9.70 16.91
C ARG A 415 -9.16 9.57 16.45
N GLU A 416 -8.69 10.56 15.73
CA GLU A 416 -7.34 10.68 15.23
C GLU A 416 -6.78 12.02 15.66
N ASP A 417 -5.65 12.02 16.39
CA ASP A 417 -4.95 13.21 16.83
C ASP A 417 -3.57 13.20 16.15
N THR A 418 -3.30 14.16 15.27
CA THR A 418 -2.05 14.27 14.51
C THR A 418 -1.32 15.56 14.90
N ASP A 419 -0.07 15.42 15.34
CA ASP A 419 0.88 16.50 15.58
C ASP A 419 1.89 16.50 14.41
N ARG A 420 1.97 17.61 13.63
CA ARG A 420 2.82 17.73 12.45
C ARG A 420 3.73 18.94 12.53
N GLY A 421 5.01 18.73 12.30
CA GLY A 421 6.05 19.75 12.23
C GLY A 421 7.07 19.47 11.13
N SER A 422 8.20 20.12 11.21
CA SER A 422 9.32 20.00 10.28
C SER A 422 10.65 20.06 11.02
N PHE A 423 11.75 19.79 10.33
CA PHE A 423 13.08 20.13 10.80
C PHE A 423 13.47 21.54 10.37
N VAL A 424 14.18 22.24 11.24
CA VAL A 424 14.83 23.51 10.99
C VAL A 424 16.34 23.28 10.90
N PHE A 425 16.97 23.85 9.92
CA PHE A 425 18.42 23.82 9.74
C PHE A 425 19.05 25.10 10.22
N THR A 426 20.16 25.00 10.97
CA THR A 426 20.91 26.17 11.44
C THR A 426 22.27 26.19 10.71
N PRO A 427 22.59 27.31 10.01
CA PRO A 427 21.98 28.64 10.02
C PRO A 427 20.79 28.90 9.05
N GLY A 428 20.00 27.90 8.71
CA GLY A 428 18.69 28.15 8.11
C GLY A 428 18.61 28.27 6.59
N VAL A 429 19.64 27.89 5.86
CA VAL A 429 19.71 28.09 4.40
C VAL A 429 19.59 26.76 3.66
N ASN A 430 18.54 26.59 2.86
CA ASN A 430 18.39 25.42 1.98
C ASN A 430 19.37 25.44 0.81
N ASN A 431 19.80 26.63 0.37
CA ASN A 431 20.85 26.81 -0.62
C ASN A 431 21.81 27.89 -0.14
N PRO A 432 23.01 27.54 0.34
CA PRO A 432 23.93 28.50 0.96
C PRO A 432 24.50 29.56 0.02
N LEU A 433 24.46 29.34 -1.29
CA LEU A 433 25.07 30.30 -2.23
C LEU A 433 24.26 31.54 -2.47
N THR A 434 22.96 31.40 -2.60
CA THR A 434 22.16 32.47 -3.22
C THR A 434 20.89 32.79 -2.46
N GLY A 435 20.52 32.00 -1.47
CA GLY A 435 19.18 32.00 -0.91
C GLY A 435 18.11 31.62 -1.94
N THR A 436 18.50 31.28 -3.17
CA THR A 436 17.66 30.88 -4.28
C THR A 436 17.86 29.42 -4.63
N SER A 437 16.92 28.84 -5.39
CA SER A 437 17.00 27.47 -5.89
C SER A 437 17.81 27.35 -7.20
N THR A 438 18.56 28.37 -7.60
CA THR A 438 19.40 28.34 -8.80
C THR A 438 20.75 27.69 -8.50
N CYS A 439 21.16 26.72 -9.33
CA CYS A 439 22.37 25.93 -9.18
C CYS A 439 23.27 26.06 -10.41
N PRO A 440 23.99 27.17 -10.59
CA PRO A 440 24.84 27.38 -11.78
C PRO A 440 26.09 26.48 -11.77
N THR A 441 26.51 25.99 -10.60
CA THR A 441 27.64 25.08 -10.43
C THR A 441 27.29 24.02 -9.39
N ALA A 442 27.98 22.89 -9.44
CA ALA A 442 27.82 21.79 -8.49
C ALA A 442 29.09 21.60 -7.64
N GLY A 443 28.94 20.97 -6.47
CA GLY A 443 30.01 20.27 -5.80
C GLY A 443 31.07 21.07 -5.08
N ALA A 444 30.79 22.28 -4.56
CA ALA A 444 31.72 22.92 -3.61
C ALA A 444 31.23 22.75 -2.16
N ALA A 445 32.13 22.90 -1.18
CA ALA A 445 31.80 22.80 0.25
C ALA A 445 30.70 23.78 0.70
N THR A 446 30.50 24.87 -0.02
CA THR A 446 29.44 25.86 0.16
C THR A 446 28.20 25.60 -0.70
N LEU A 447 28.21 24.55 -1.56
CA LEU A 447 27.20 24.27 -2.60
C LEU A 447 26.58 22.88 -2.47
N TYR A 448 26.59 22.29 -1.28
CA TYR A 448 26.08 20.94 -1.03
C TYR A 448 24.63 20.74 -1.57
N ASN A 449 23.83 21.79 -1.70
CA ASN A 449 22.48 21.72 -2.25
C ASN A 449 22.43 21.67 -3.78
N CYS A 450 23.55 21.82 -4.46
CA CYS A 450 23.66 21.71 -5.92
C CYS A 450 24.57 20.56 -6.29
N THR A 451 24.07 19.62 -7.07
CA THR A 451 24.86 18.49 -7.57
C THR A 451 24.74 18.37 -9.08
N THR A 452 25.61 17.58 -9.71
CA THR A 452 25.50 17.30 -11.14
C THR A 452 24.33 16.38 -11.43
N LEU A 453 23.71 16.54 -12.61
CA LEU A 453 22.62 15.67 -13.06
C LEU A 453 23.11 14.23 -13.34
N VAL A 454 24.27 14.10 -13.97
CA VAL A 454 24.75 12.78 -14.46
C VAL A 454 25.48 11.98 -13.39
N ASN A 455 26.36 12.62 -12.60
CA ASN A 455 27.14 11.97 -11.56
C ASN A 455 26.97 12.72 -10.23
N PRO A 456 25.82 12.60 -9.57
CA PRO A 456 25.61 13.25 -8.28
C PRO A 456 26.55 12.64 -7.22
N ASN A 457 27.09 13.51 -6.33
CA ASN A 457 27.92 13.05 -5.22
C ASN A 457 27.15 13.04 -3.91
N PRO A 458 26.70 11.87 -3.38
CA PRO A 458 25.94 11.78 -2.13
C PRO A 458 26.78 12.07 -0.88
N TYR A 459 28.08 12.20 -1.03
CA TYR A 459 29.04 12.47 0.07
C TYR A 459 29.47 13.94 0.13
N ASP A 460 28.82 14.85 -0.64
CA ASP A 460 29.10 16.26 -0.52
C ASP A 460 28.93 16.70 0.94
N PRO A 461 29.84 17.57 1.45
CA PRO A 461 29.86 17.91 2.87
C PRO A 461 28.60 18.69 3.27
N TRP A 462 27.96 18.23 4.34
CA TRP A 462 26.85 18.93 5.00
C TRP A 462 27.21 19.16 6.46
N VAL A 463 27.43 20.43 6.81
CA VAL A 463 27.99 20.84 8.12
C VAL A 463 26.97 21.52 9.06
N TYR A 464 25.70 21.57 8.65
CA TYR A 464 24.67 22.20 9.44
C TYR A 464 24.05 21.25 10.46
N THR A 465 23.41 21.83 11.48
CA THR A 465 22.63 21.07 12.46
C THR A 465 21.15 21.08 12.08
N ARG A 466 20.44 20.02 12.39
CA ARG A 466 18.98 19.93 12.25
C ARG A 466 18.35 19.80 13.64
N THR A 467 17.29 20.56 13.89
CA THR A 467 16.49 20.49 15.10
C THR A 467 15.01 20.39 14.74
N LYS A 468 14.22 19.71 15.53
CA LYS A 468 12.76 19.70 15.34
C LYS A 468 12.21 21.09 15.62
N SER A 469 11.32 21.56 14.74
CA SER A 469 10.59 22.80 14.96
C SER A 469 9.80 22.70 16.29
N PRO A 470 9.84 23.68 17.16
CA PRO A 470 9.03 23.70 18.38
C PRO A 470 7.54 23.96 18.06
N THR A 471 7.23 24.44 16.86
CA THR A 471 5.86 24.75 16.45
C THR A 471 5.28 23.59 15.70
N LEU A 472 4.21 22.98 16.24
CA LEU A 472 3.48 21.87 15.63
C LEU A 472 2.10 22.34 15.21
N THR A 473 1.70 21.99 13.99
CA THR A 473 0.30 22.03 13.56
C THR A 473 -0.40 20.79 14.10
N THR A 474 -1.53 20.99 14.78
CA THR A 474 -2.33 19.89 15.31
C THR A 474 -3.60 19.69 14.48
N VAL A 475 -3.98 18.44 14.26
CA VAL A 475 -5.23 18.08 13.60
C VAL A 475 -5.94 17.05 14.45
N GLU A 476 -7.19 17.35 14.82
CA GLU A 476 -8.08 16.41 15.48
C GLU A 476 -9.19 16.02 14.50
N THR A 477 -9.34 14.73 14.24
CA THR A 477 -10.39 14.19 13.38
C THR A 477 -11.24 13.20 14.17
N ARG A 478 -12.56 13.30 14.04
CA ARG A 478 -13.54 12.41 14.67
C ARG A 478 -14.52 11.91 13.64
N THR A 479 -14.87 10.62 13.75
CA THR A 479 -15.92 9.99 12.94
C THR A 479 -16.83 9.19 13.84
N ARG A 480 -18.14 9.28 13.61
CA ARG A 480 -19.19 8.43 14.18
C ARG A 480 -20.00 7.88 13.01
N ALA A 481 -20.35 6.62 13.07
CA ALA A 481 -21.10 6.03 11.98
C ALA A 481 -22.06 4.96 12.46
N VAL A 482 -23.14 4.79 11.69
CA VAL A 482 -24.08 3.68 11.78
C VAL A 482 -24.21 3.07 10.40
N TYR A 483 -24.20 1.75 10.31
CA TYR A 483 -24.33 1.06 9.04
C TYR A 483 -25.15 -0.22 9.14
N GLY A 484 -25.67 -0.66 7.99
CA GLY A 484 -26.34 -1.93 7.84
C GLY A 484 -26.11 -2.52 6.46
N PHE A 485 -25.90 -3.84 6.42
CA PHE A 485 -25.79 -4.65 5.22
C PHE A 485 -26.71 -5.84 5.30
N ASP A 486 -27.33 -6.21 4.18
CA ASP A 486 -28.14 -7.41 4.07
C ASP A 486 -27.94 -8.07 2.70
N THR A 487 -27.76 -9.36 2.70
CA THR A 487 -27.85 -10.20 1.51
C THR A 487 -29.15 -10.98 1.60
N ILE A 488 -30.09 -10.64 0.74
CA ILE A 488 -31.42 -11.22 0.64
C ILE A 488 -31.39 -12.32 -0.43
N GLU A 489 -31.60 -13.56 -0.03
CA GLU A 489 -31.64 -14.72 -0.92
C GLU A 489 -33.12 -15.07 -1.21
N PHE A 490 -33.62 -14.60 -2.39
CA PHE A 490 -34.97 -14.89 -2.86
C PHE A 490 -35.14 -16.32 -3.33
N SER A 491 -34.10 -16.85 -3.97
CA SER A 491 -33.97 -18.24 -4.39
C SER A 491 -32.46 -18.58 -4.46
N PRO A 492 -32.09 -19.86 -4.62
CA PRO A 492 -30.69 -20.24 -4.84
C PRO A 492 -30.01 -19.52 -6.03
N GLU A 493 -30.79 -19.05 -6.99
CA GLU A 493 -30.30 -18.35 -8.19
C GLU A 493 -30.27 -16.83 -8.06
N TRP A 494 -31.08 -16.23 -7.17
CA TRP A 494 -31.23 -14.77 -7.10
C TRP A 494 -30.96 -14.22 -5.71
N LEU A 495 -29.96 -13.35 -5.62
CA LEU A 495 -29.62 -12.65 -4.40
C LEU A 495 -29.61 -11.12 -4.65
N LEU A 496 -30.02 -10.36 -3.64
CA LEU A 496 -29.93 -8.91 -3.61
C LEU A 496 -29.05 -8.51 -2.42
N ASN A 497 -27.96 -7.83 -2.68
CA ASN A 497 -27.10 -7.28 -1.65
C ASN A 497 -27.40 -5.78 -1.49
N LEU A 498 -27.68 -5.35 -0.28
CA LEU A 498 -27.96 -3.96 0.09
C LEU A 498 -27.01 -3.52 1.19
N GLY A 499 -26.63 -2.25 1.14
CA GLY A 499 -25.82 -1.63 2.19
C GLY A 499 -26.10 -0.14 2.27
N ALA A 500 -26.19 0.36 3.49
CA ALA A 500 -26.33 1.78 3.78
C ALA A 500 -25.44 2.15 4.98
N ARG A 501 -24.89 3.35 4.94
CA ARG A 501 -24.10 3.91 6.03
C ARG A 501 -24.32 5.40 6.12
N TRP A 502 -24.43 5.89 7.34
CA TRP A 502 -24.41 7.28 7.71
C TRP A 502 -23.16 7.60 8.52
N ASP A 503 -22.48 8.68 8.17
CA ASP A 503 -21.28 9.17 8.86
C ASP A 503 -21.49 10.61 9.34
N ASP A 504 -21.07 10.90 10.58
CA ASP A 504 -20.83 12.23 11.16
C ASP A 504 -19.31 12.39 11.29
N PHE A 505 -18.76 13.27 10.47
CA PHE A 505 -17.31 13.53 10.34
C PHE A 505 -16.98 14.96 10.75
N SER A 506 -15.94 15.13 11.53
CA SER A 506 -15.37 16.46 11.80
C SER A 506 -13.84 16.40 11.84
N SER A 507 -13.20 17.44 11.30
CA SER A 507 -11.75 17.64 11.39
C SER A 507 -11.47 19.10 11.77
N THR A 508 -10.54 19.31 12.72
CA THR A 508 -10.13 20.63 13.19
C THR A 508 -8.61 20.74 13.09
N LEU A 509 -8.14 21.70 12.34
CA LEU A 509 -6.72 22.05 12.21
C LEU A 509 -6.44 23.30 13.06
N HIS A 510 -5.35 23.30 13.80
CA HIS A 510 -4.79 24.45 14.48
C HIS A 510 -3.30 24.58 14.18
N THR A 511 -2.91 25.69 13.59
CA THR A 511 -1.51 26.09 13.39
C THR A 511 -1.20 27.23 14.32
N PRO A 512 -0.28 27.09 15.28
CA PRO A 512 0.09 28.18 16.21
C PRO A 512 0.70 29.38 15.48
N ALA A 513 0.68 30.53 16.13
CA ALA A 513 1.38 31.71 15.64
C ALA A 513 2.89 31.46 15.60
N THR A 514 3.55 32.06 14.60
CA THR A 514 5.01 32.15 14.50
C THR A 514 5.42 33.60 14.55
N ALA A 515 6.74 33.89 14.54
CA ALA A 515 7.23 35.26 14.50
C ALA A 515 6.73 36.08 13.27
N THR A 516 6.36 35.38 12.19
CA THR A 516 5.98 35.99 10.91
C THR A 516 4.55 35.71 10.46
N ALA A 517 3.81 34.85 11.18
CA ALA A 517 2.44 34.48 10.82
C ALA A 517 1.55 34.37 12.06
N ALA A 518 0.32 34.88 11.95
CA ALA A 518 -0.70 34.72 12.99
C ALA A 518 -1.15 33.25 13.09
N SER A 519 -1.66 32.87 14.24
CA SER A 519 -2.29 31.55 14.46
C SER A 519 -3.49 31.39 13.51
N THR A 520 -3.63 30.19 12.93
CA THR A 520 -4.77 29.86 12.09
C THR A 520 -5.53 28.65 12.65
N ARG A 521 -6.84 28.65 12.44
CA ARG A 521 -7.71 27.53 12.76
C ARG A 521 -8.68 27.29 11.61
N ALA A 522 -8.82 26.04 11.19
CA ALA A 522 -9.82 25.61 10.23
C ALA A 522 -10.62 24.45 10.83
N ARG A 523 -11.89 24.38 10.52
CA ARG A 523 -12.78 23.30 10.95
C ARG A 523 -13.74 22.94 9.85
N VAL A 524 -13.89 21.65 9.59
CA VAL A 524 -14.95 21.05 8.79
C VAL A 524 -15.82 20.17 9.68
N ALA A 525 -17.12 20.18 9.43
CA ALA A 525 -18.07 19.22 9.95
C ALA A 525 -19.00 18.83 8.80
N SER A 526 -19.14 17.55 8.52
CA SER A 526 -19.93 17.03 7.41
C SER A 526 -20.66 15.77 7.84
N THR A 527 -21.95 15.69 7.53
CA THR A 527 -22.68 14.43 7.55
C THR A 527 -22.91 13.96 6.13
N PHE A 528 -22.83 12.68 5.89
CA PHE A 528 -23.08 12.11 4.56
C PHE A 528 -23.55 10.67 4.65
N ASP A 529 -24.37 10.30 3.67
CA ASP A 529 -24.88 8.95 3.48
C ASP A 529 -24.17 8.30 2.30
N THR A 530 -23.92 7.00 2.41
CA THR A 530 -23.36 6.19 1.32
C THR A 530 -24.08 4.88 1.22
N TYR A 531 -24.24 4.41 -0.01
CA TYR A 531 -25.08 3.27 -0.34
C TYR A 531 -24.38 2.30 -1.25
N GLN A 532 -24.80 1.04 -1.18
CA GLN A 532 -24.51 0.04 -2.20
C GLN A 532 -25.75 -0.84 -2.43
N ALA A 533 -25.93 -1.26 -3.68
CA ALA A 533 -26.95 -2.23 -4.07
C ALA A 533 -26.36 -3.12 -5.16
N GLY A 534 -26.63 -4.42 -5.11
CA GLY A 534 -26.15 -5.35 -6.11
C GLY A 534 -27.08 -6.53 -6.26
N LEU A 535 -27.50 -6.79 -7.49
CA LEU A 535 -28.29 -7.96 -7.87
C LEU A 535 -27.33 -9.03 -8.38
N VAL A 536 -27.44 -10.22 -7.85
CA VAL A 536 -26.63 -11.39 -8.22
C VAL A 536 -27.53 -12.46 -8.80
N TYR A 537 -27.20 -12.92 -9.99
CA TYR A 537 -27.80 -14.07 -10.63
C TYR A 537 -26.81 -15.23 -10.70
N LYS A 538 -27.20 -16.40 -10.21
CA LYS A 538 -26.41 -17.63 -10.19
C LYS A 538 -26.98 -18.64 -11.19
N PRO A 539 -26.51 -18.65 -12.44
CA PRO A 539 -26.95 -19.65 -13.43
C PRO A 539 -26.55 -21.07 -13.05
N LYS A 540 -25.52 -21.19 -12.19
CA LYS A 540 -25.03 -22.43 -11.59
C LYS A 540 -24.49 -22.15 -10.18
N ALA A 541 -24.45 -23.16 -9.31
CA ALA A 541 -23.94 -23.02 -7.95
C ALA A 541 -22.48 -22.51 -7.87
N ASN A 542 -21.67 -22.79 -8.89
CA ASN A 542 -20.26 -22.41 -8.99
C ASN A 542 -20.00 -21.15 -9.81
N GLY A 543 -21.04 -20.35 -10.13
CA GLY A 543 -20.90 -19.14 -10.95
C GLY A 543 -21.94 -18.10 -10.63
N SER A 544 -21.57 -16.84 -10.75
CA SER A 544 -22.42 -15.68 -10.57
C SER A 544 -22.21 -14.62 -11.64
N ILE A 545 -23.28 -13.92 -11.97
CA ILE A 545 -23.28 -12.69 -12.76
C ILE A 545 -23.92 -11.62 -11.88
N TYR A 546 -23.34 -10.45 -11.79
CA TYR A 546 -23.87 -9.39 -10.93
C TYR A 546 -23.91 -8.04 -11.63
N LEU A 547 -24.89 -7.24 -11.24
CA LEU A 547 -24.94 -5.81 -11.52
C LEU A 547 -24.93 -5.08 -10.19
N SER A 548 -24.00 -4.13 -10.02
CA SER A 548 -23.90 -3.37 -8.78
C SER A 548 -23.82 -1.86 -9.02
N TRP A 549 -24.32 -1.14 -8.03
CA TRP A 549 -24.22 0.31 -7.89
C TRP A 549 -23.73 0.64 -6.49
N ALA A 550 -22.76 1.57 -6.40
CA ALA A 550 -22.22 2.00 -5.12
C ALA A 550 -21.81 3.48 -5.16
N THR A 551 -21.81 4.11 -3.99
CA THR A 551 -21.39 5.50 -3.80
C THR A 551 -20.23 5.60 -2.83
N SER A 552 -19.45 6.69 -2.92
CA SER A 552 -18.52 7.10 -1.88
C SER A 552 -18.50 8.60 -1.69
N ALA A 553 -18.05 9.02 -0.49
CA ALA A 553 -17.90 10.40 -0.09
C ALA A 553 -16.53 10.64 0.55
N THR A 554 -15.86 11.73 0.11
CA THR A 554 -14.56 12.16 0.61
C THR A 554 -14.64 13.59 1.13
N PRO A 555 -14.83 13.81 2.45
CA PRO A 555 -14.90 15.15 3.03
C PRO A 555 -13.52 15.83 3.00
N PRO A 556 -13.46 17.18 3.08
CA PRO A 556 -12.20 17.91 3.28
C PRO A 556 -11.49 17.47 4.56
N GLY A 557 -10.16 17.37 4.54
CA GLY A 557 -9.39 16.91 5.70
C GLY A 557 -9.53 15.40 5.97
N ASN A 558 -9.88 14.63 4.94
CA ASN A 558 -10.07 13.17 5.01
C ASN A 558 -8.83 12.41 5.51
N ASP A 559 -7.64 12.96 5.33
CA ASP A 559 -6.36 12.33 5.66
C ASP A 559 -5.94 12.46 7.14
N GLY A 560 -6.78 13.06 7.98
CA GLY A 560 -6.45 13.27 9.39
C GLY A 560 -5.24 14.19 9.62
N GLY A 561 -4.83 14.96 8.62
CA GLY A 561 -3.69 15.88 8.67
C GLY A 561 -2.34 15.28 8.26
N ASP A 562 -2.29 14.01 7.90
CA ASP A 562 -1.07 13.31 7.47
C ASP A 562 -1.23 12.70 6.07
N GLY A 563 -1.51 13.55 5.07
CA GLY A 563 -1.67 13.12 3.68
C GLY A 563 -1.85 14.30 2.71
N LEU A 564 -2.37 13.99 1.51
CA LEU A 564 -2.60 14.94 0.41
C LEU A 564 -3.86 15.80 0.59
N ASP A 565 -4.81 15.34 1.40
CA ASP A 565 -6.11 16.00 1.59
C ASP A 565 -6.20 16.74 2.92
N ALA A 566 -5.06 17.36 3.33
CA ALA A 566 -4.98 18.10 4.59
C ALA A 566 -5.97 19.28 4.61
N LEU A 567 -6.68 19.43 5.73
CA LEU A 567 -7.60 20.55 5.94
C LEU A 567 -6.87 21.89 5.88
N THR A 568 -7.46 22.85 5.20
CA THR A 568 -6.99 24.26 5.15
C THR A 568 -8.16 25.21 5.37
N VAL A 569 -7.86 26.49 5.64
CA VAL A 569 -8.89 27.53 5.79
C VAL A 569 -9.72 27.68 4.51
N GLN A 570 -9.09 27.50 3.33
CA GLN A 570 -9.74 27.68 2.03
C GLN A 570 -10.78 26.60 1.73
N ILE A 571 -10.58 25.37 2.23
CA ILE A 571 -11.45 24.23 1.92
C ILE A 571 -12.38 23.83 3.06
N GLN A 572 -12.33 24.50 4.22
CA GLN A 572 -13.10 24.11 5.41
C GLN A 572 -14.63 24.16 5.24
N ASN A 573 -15.13 24.94 4.28
CA ASN A 573 -16.56 25.09 4.01
C ASN A 573 -17.03 24.28 2.79
N LEU A 574 -16.13 23.50 2.18
CA LEU A 574 -16.48 22.70 1.01
C LEU A 574 -17.24 21.44 1.40
N GLN A 575 -18.12 21.01 0.52
CA GLN A 575 -18.86 19.75 0.65
C GLN A 575 -17.94 18.55 0.38
N PRO A 576 -18.31 17.33 0.80
CA PRO A 576 -17.61 16.12 0.36
C PRO A 576 -17.60 15.98 -1.16
N GLN A 577 -16.49 15.52 -1.71
CA GLN A 577 -16.44 14.97 -3.08
C GLN A 577 -17.24 13.66 -3.08
N THR A 578 -18.09 13.48 -4.06
CA THR A 578 -18.96 12.29 -4.16
C THR A 578 -18.63 11.48 -5.41
N SER A 579 -18.78 10.16 -5.31
CA SER A 579 -18.57 9.28 -6.45
C SER A 579 -19.69 8.27 -6.57
N ARG A 580 -19.97 7.88 -7.82
CA ARG A 580 -20.93 6.82 -8.16
C ARG A 580 -20.24 5.83 -9.09
N ASN A 581 -20.47 4.55 -8.87
CA ASN A 581 -19.97 3.48 -9.72
C ASN A 581 -21.11 2.54 -10.10
N VAL A 582 -21.11 2.13 -11.37
CA VAL A 582 -21.93 1.02 -11.86
C VAL A 582 -20.97 -0.03 -12.40
N GLU A 583 -21.16 -1.28 -11.99
CA GLU A 583 -20.30 -2.40 -12.37
C GLU A 583 -21.15 -3.62 -12.76
N LEU A 584 -20.89 -4.19 -13.91
CA LEU A 584 -21.39 -5.48 -14.35
C LEU A 584 -20.23 -6.47 -14.35
N GLY A 585 -20.36 -7.55 -13.60
CA GLY A 585 -19.30 -8.54 -13.49
C GLY A 585 -19.80 -9.97 -13.42
N THR A 586 -18.85 -10.88 -13.48
CA THR A 586 -19.09 -12.33 -13.38
C THR A 586 -17.95 -13.01 -12.67
N LYS A 587 -18.25 -14.06 -11.90
CA LYS A 587 -17.28 -14.86 -11.15
C LYS A 587 -17.61 -16.33 -11.30
N TRP A 588 -16.59 -17.15 -11.45
CA TRP A 588 -16.73 -18.58 -11.67
C TRP A 588 -15.67 -19.35 -10.89
N GLU A 589 -16.09 -20.33 -10.13
CA GLU A 589 -15.24 -21.35 -9.55
C GLU A 589 -15.25 -22.56 -10.50
N VAL A 590 -14.24 -22.66 -11.35
CA VAL A 590 -14.12 -23.69 -12.36
C VAL A 590 -13.18 -24.81 -11.89
N LEU A 591 -13.20 -25.95 -12.54
CA LEU A 591 -12.52 -27.19 -12.17
C LEU A 591 -13.12 -27.89 -10.94
N PRO A 592 -12.94 -29.22 -10.82
CA PRO A 592 -13.49 -29.98 -9.69
C PRO A 592 -13.07 -29.44 -8.32
N GLY A 593 -14.04 -29.24 -7.42
CA GLY A 593 -13.82 -28.68 -6.09
C GLY A 593 -13.59 -27.15 -6.05
N GLY A 594 -13.94 -26.42 -7.14
CA GLY A 594 -13.80 -24.95 -7.15
C GLY A 594 -12.36 -24.45 -7.13
N ARG A 595 -11.40 -25.27 -7.58
CA ARG A 595 -9.96 -25.03 -7.41
C ARG A 595 -9.42 -23.80 -8.13
N LEU A 596 -10.10 -23.32 -9.19
CA LEU A 596 -9.69 -22.19 -9.99
C LEU A 596 -10.82 -21.17 -10.04
N SER A 597 -10.58 -19.97 -9.54
CA SER A 597 -11.49 -18.84 -9.61
C SER A 597 -11.14 -17.95 -10.81
N LEU A 598 -12.15 -17.62 -11.61
CA LEU A 598 -12.08 -16.66 -12.70
C LEU A 598 -13.05 -15.51 -12.41
N SER A 599 -12.65 -14.29 -12.71
CA SER A 599 -13.51 -13.11 -12.59
C SER A 599 -13.33 -12.17 -13.77
N ALA A 600 -14.40 -11.48 -14.15
CA ALA A 600 -14.39 -10.40 -15.11
C ALA A 600 -15.38 -9.32 -14.71
N ALA A 601 -15.04 -8.06 -14.92
CA ALA A 601 -15.91 -6.92 -14.66
C ALA A 601 -15.69 -5.80 -15.67
N ILE A 602 -16.76 -5.10 -16.02
CA ILE A 602 -16.74 -3.81 -16.69
C ILE A 602 -17.40 -2.79 -15.78
N PHE A 603 -16.87 -1.58 -15.72
CA PHE A 603 -17.38 -0.57 -14.81
C PHE A 603 -17.26 0.85 -15.36
N LYS A 604 -18.10 1.74 -14.82
CA LYS A 604 -18.02 3.18 -14.99
C LYS A 604 -18.12 3.83 -13.61
N SER A 605 -17.19 4.74 -13.32
CA SER A 605 -17.14 5.52 -12.07
C SER A 605 -17.09 7.00 -12.42
N ASP A 606 -18.03 7.76 -11.90
CA ASP A 606 -18.10 9.21 -12.02
C ASP A 606 -17.85 9.84 -10.64
N MET A 607 -16.95 10.83 -10.58
CA MET A 607 -16.71 11.66 -9.40
C MET A 607 -17.20 13.07 -9.69
N ASP A 608 -18.15 13.51 -8.92
CA ASP A 608 -18.69 14.87 -8.90
C ASP A 608 -18.14 15.65 -7.68
N ASN A 609 -18.31 16.97 -7.70
CA ASN A 609 -17.82 17.84 -6.63
C ASN A 609 -16.32 17.74 -6.41
N ALA A 610 -15.51 17.42 -7.45
CA ALA A 610 -14.09 17.48 -7.34
C ALA A 610 -13.63 18.90 -7.04
N ARG A 611 -12.63 19.04 -6.15
CA ARG A 611 -12.11 20.36 -5.77
C ARG A 611 -11.21 20.89 -6.86
N VAL A 612 -11.58 22.02 -7.40
CA VAL A 612 -10.87 22.72 -8.49
C VAL A 612 -10.89 24.22 -8.26
N THR A 613 -10.08 24.95 -9.01
CA THR A 613 -10.12 26.42 -9.00
C THR A 613 -11.33 26.91 -9.79
N ALA A 614 -12.12 27.78 -9.19
CA ALA A 614 -13.29 28.43 -9.79
C ALA A 614 -12.92 29.70 -10.58
N PRO A 615 -13.87 30.32 -11.33
CA PRO A 615 -13.62 31.54 -12.11
C PRO A 615 -13.15 32.76 -11.30
N ASP A 616 -13.42 32.75 -9.99
CA ASP A 616 -13.01 33.84 -9.06
C ASP A 616 -11.65 33.54 -8.37
N GLY A 617 -10.99 32.45 -8.75
CA GLY A 617 -9.72 32.02 -8.18
C GLY A 617 -9.84 31.28 -6.84
N THR A 618 -11.03 31.09 -6.32
CA THR A 618 -11.27 30.31 -5.09
C THR A 618 -11.27 28.82 -5.38
N THR A 619 -11.06 27.98 -4.35
CA THR A 619 -11.27 26.54 -4.46
C THR A 619 -12.74 26.21 -4.23
N GLN A 620 -13.37 25.53 -5.18
CA GLN A 620 -14.79 25.14 -5.13
C GLN A 620 -14.98 23.67 -5.54
N ASN A 621 -16.16 23.11 -5.21
CA ASN A 621 -16.55 21.76 -5.57
C ASN A 621 -17.36 21.74 -6.89
N VAL A 622 -16.71 22.03 -8.01
CA VAL A 622 -17.36 22.10 -9.34
C VAL A 622 -16.70 21.18 -10.37
N GLY A 623 -15.61 20.54 -10.01
CA GLY A 623 -14.88 19.65 -10.90
C GLY A 623 -15.57 18.30 -11.07
N ARG A 624 -15.20 17.60 -12.17
CA ARG A 624 -15.71 16.28 -12.51
C ARG A 624 -14.63 15.39 -13.11
N LYS A 625 -14.63 14.12 -12.69
CA LYS A 625 -13.74 13.07 -13.20
C LYS A 625 -14.55 11.86 -13.63
N GLU A 626 -14.21 11.25 -14.75
CA GLU A 626 -14.85 10.04 -15.26
C GLU A 626 -13.83 8.94 -15.44
N LEU A 627 -14.18 7.70 -15.10
CA LEU A 627 -13.35 6.52 -15.27
C LEU A 627 -14.19 5.36 -15.81
N LYS A 628 -13.71 4.72 -16.87
CA LYS A 628 -14.25 3.48 -17.39
C LYS A 628 -13.17 2.41 -17.37
N GLY A 629 -13.55 1.16 -17.19
CA GLY A 629 -12.54 0.12 -17.16
C GLY A 629 -13.08 -1.28 -17.33
N VAL A 630 -12.11 -2.19 -17.54
CA VAL A 630 -12.31 -3.64 -17.63
C VAL A 630 -11.31 -4.30 -16.70
N GLU A 631 -11.73 -5.29 -15.94
CA GLU A 631 -10.88 -6.09 -15.08
C GLU A 631 -11.10 -7.57 -15.33
N LEU A 632 -9.99 -8.32 -15.38
CA LEU A 632 -9.96 -9.78 -15.42
C LEU A 632 -9.12 -10.31 -14.28
N GLY A 633 -9.53 -11.41 -13.67
CA GLY A 633 -8.79 -12.04 -12.57
C GLY A 633 -8.77 -13.56 -12.69
N VAL A 634 -7.67 -14.17 -12.27
CA VAL A 634 -7.50 -15.61 -12.16
C VAL A 634 -6.74 -15.93 -10.88
N SER A 635 -7.21 -16.92 -10.13
CA SER A 635 -6.55 -17.34 -8.87
C SER A 635 -6.90 -18.79 -8.55
N GLY A 636 -5.89 -19.58 -8.16
CA GLY A 636 -6.10 -20.95 -7.72
C GLY A 636 -5.19 -21.99 -8.39
N LYS A 637 -5.66 -23.25 -8.44
CA LYS A 637 -4.90 -24.39 -8.94
C LYS A 637 -5.48 -24.90 -10.26
N ILE A 638 -4.69 -24.86 -11.33
CA ILE A 638 -5.03 -25.48 -12.63
C ILE A 638 -4.99 -27.01 -12.48
N THR A 639 -3.92 -27.52 -11.84
CA THR A 639 -3.79 -28.90 -11.41
C THR A 639 -3.32 -28.93 -9.95
N ASN A 640 -3.19 -30.11 -9.34
CA ASN A 640 -2.61 -30.21 -7.99
C ASN A 640 -1.17 -29.69 -7.93
N ALA A 641 -0.44 -29.75 -9.04
CA ALA A 641 0.95 -29.30 -9.14
C ALA A 641 1.10 -27.88 -9.68
N TRP A 642 0.08 -27.28 -10.31
CA TRP A 642 0.17 -26.02 -11.03
C TRP A 642 -0.78 -24.98 -10.45
N THR A 643 -0.22 -23.92 -9.85
CA THR A 643 -0.99 -22.77 -9.33
C THR A 643 -0.83 -21.54 -10.21
N VAL A 644 -1.82 -20.67 -10.20
CA VAL A 644 -1.82 -19.41 -10.92
C VAL A 644 -2.48 -18.33 -10.08
N PHE A 645 -1.94 -17.12 -10.12
CA PHE A 645 -2.52 -15.90 -9.55
C PHE A 645 -2.20 -14.72 -10.46
N GLY A 646 -3.20 -13.90 -10.78
CA GLY A 646 -2.95 -12.73 -11.61
C GLY A 646 -4.22 -12.10 -12.16
N GLY A 647 -4.02 -11.15 -13.06
CA GLY A 647 -5.12 -10.47 -13.71
C GLY A 647 -4.64 -9.42 -14.70
N TYR A 648 -5.64 -8.73 -15.26
CA TYR A 648 -5.47 -7.64 -16.20
C TYR A 648 -6.47 -6.54 -15.85
N THR A 649 -6.04 -5.28 -15.97
CA THR A 649 -6.90 -4.11 -15.80
C THR A 649 -6.67 -3.12 -16.94
N TYR A 650 -7.75 -2.68 -17.55
CA TYR A 650 -7.80 -1.54 -18.48
C TYR A 650 -8.53 -0.39 -17.80
N LEU A 651 -7.94 0.83 -17.83
CA LEU A 651 -8.50 2.05 -17.26
C LEU A 651 -8.47 3.19 -18.29
N ASP A 652 -9.61 3.80 -18.51
CA ASP A 652 -9.72 5.03 -19.28
C ASP A 652 -10.31 6.12 -18.40
N GLY A 653 -9.41 6.87 -17.75
CA GLY A 653 -9.73 7.96 -16.82
C GLY A 653 -9.52 9.32 -17.44
N VAL A 654 -10.55 10.17 -17.41
CA VAL A 654 -10.56 11.50 -18.01
C VAL A 654 -10.97 12.55 -16.98
N ILE A 655 -10.21 13.62 -16.87
CA ILE A 655 -10.57 14.83 -16.11
C ILE A 655 -11.59 15.59 -16.96
N ALA A 656 -12.88 15.39 -16.66
CA ALA A 656 -13.96 15.98 -17.44
C ALA A 656 -14.10 17.49 -17.19
N ASP A 657 -13.84 17.91 -15.94
CA ASP A 657 -13.79 19.32 -15.56
C ASP A 657 -12.72 19.55 -14.48
N ASN A 658 -11.69 20.35 -14.79
CA ASN A 658 -10.61 20.76 -13.89
C ASN A 658 -10.72 22.22 -13.46
N GLY A 659 -11.89 22.85 -13.64
CA GLY A 659 -12.13 24.22 -13.27
C GLY A 659 -11.40 25.24 -14.14
N PHE A 660 -10.74 26.21 -13.51
CA PHE A 660 -10.14 27.38 -14.17
C PHE A 660 -8.63 27.50 -13.87
N THR A 661 -7.93 28.15 -14.76
CA THR A 661 -6.50 28.46 -14.65
C THR A 661 -6.31 29.99 -14.82
N ASN A 662 -5.45 30.56 -14.00
CA ASN A 662 -5.04 31.96 -14.18
C ASN A 662 -4.06 32.09 -15.34
N THR A 663 -4.46 32.75 -16.40
CA THR A 663 -3.62 33.05 -17.58
C THR A 663 -3.06 34.50 -17.54
N GLY A 664 -3.49 35.29 -16.55
CA GLY A 664 -2.97 36.63 -16.28
C GLY A 664 -1.79 36.62 -15.30
N THR A 665 -1.50 37.80 -14.74
CA THR A 665 -0.49 37.95 -13.68
C THR A 665 -1.12 37.80 -12.30
N ALA A 666 -0.28 37.65 -11.26
CA ALA A 666 -0.78 37.67 -9.89
C ALA A 666 -1.48 38.97 -9.48
N ALA A 667 -1.08 40.11 -10.07
CA ALA A 667 -1.67 41.43 -9.82
C ALA A 667 -2.94 41.69 -10.67
N ALA A 668 -3.06 41.02 -11.83
CA ALA A 668 -4.20 41.12 -12.73
C ALA A 668 -4.56 39.70 -13.24
N PRO A 669 -5.24 38.90 -12.42
CA PRO A 669 -5.59 37.53 -12.78
C PRO A 669 -6.65 37.50 -13.86
N ILE A 670 -6.47 36.62 -14.85
CA ILE A 670 -7.44 36.31 -15.90
C ILE A 670 -7.76 34.83 -15.79
N TRP A 671 -8.95 34.48 -15.33
CA TRP A 671 -9.37 33.11 -15.14
C TRP A 671 -10.05 32.58 -16.40
N THR A 672 -9.46 31.55 -16.99
CA THR A 672 -9.98 30.85 -18.17
C THR A 672 -10.25 29.39 -17.84
N PRO A 673 -11.18 28.70 -18.55
CA PRO A 673 -11.36 27.28 -18.38
C PRO A 673 -10.03 26.54 -18.44
N SER A 674 -9.86 25.56 -17.55
CA SER A 674 -8.60 24.81 -17.46
C SER A 674 -8.26 24.14 -18.79
N PRO A 675 -7.04 24.31 -19.33
CA PRO A 675 -6.62 23.61 -20.55
C PRO A 675 -6.39 22.11 -20.33
N PHE A 676 -6.58 21.62 -19.12
CA PHE A 676 -6.39 20.22 -18.73
C PHE A 676 -7.68 19.39 -18.78
N ASN A 677 -8.79 19.98 -19.20
CA ASN A 677 -10.03 19.28 -19.49
C ASN A 677 -9.79 18.28 -20.63
N GLY A 678 -10.22 17.04 -20.47
CA GLY A 678 -9.95 15.94 -21.39
C GLY A 678 -8.64 15.20 -21.16
N ASN A 679 -7.77 15.66 -20.25
CA ASN A 679 -6.52 14.98 -19.91
C ASN A 679 -6.77 13.71 -19.10
N ALA A 680 -5.84 12.75 -19.26
CA ALA A 680 -5.86 11.51 -18.48
C ALA A 680 -5.52 11.75 -17.01
N PHE A 681 -6.01 10.87 -16.12
CA PHE A 681 -5.63 10.89 -14.70
C PHE A 681 -4.12 10.66 -14.55
N PRO A 682 -3.43 11.42 -13.69
CA PRO A 682 -2.10 11.06 -13.22
C PRO A 682 -2.11 9.68 -12.53
N THR A 683 -0.93 9.03 -12.47
CA THR A 683 -0.73 7.73 -11.78
C THR A 683 -1.64 6.59 -12.26
N THR A 684 -2.26 6.73 -13.42
CA THR A 684 -3.24 5.78 -13.95
C THR A 684 -2.75 5.22 -15.28
N PRO A 685 -2.13 4.04 -15.30
CA PRO A 685 -1.76 3.37 -16.54
C PRO A 685 -3.02 2.89 -17.26
N LYS A 686 -3.08 3.03 -18.58
CA LYS A 686 -4.22 2.49 -19.37
C LYS A 686 -4.31 0.98 -19.28
N HIS A 687 -3.17 0.30 -19.30
CA HIS A 687 -3.08 -1.16 -19.22
C HIS A 687 -2.16 -1.56 -18.07
N SER A 688 -2.58 -2.49 -17.26
CA SER A 688 -1.74 -3.17 -16.28
C SER A 688 -2.10 -4.65 -16.23
N ALA A 689 -1.07 -5.50 -16.11
CA ALA A 689 -1.24 -6.95 -16.03
C ALA A 689 -0.22 -7.52 -15.04
N SER A 690 -0.62 -8.52 -14.30
CA SER A 690 0.28 -9.34 -13.51
C SER A 690 -0.10 -10.81 -13.65
N LEU A 691 0.91 -11.65 -13.66
CA LEU A 691 0.75 -13.10 -13.64
C LEU A 691 1.86 -13.68 -12.79
N TRP A 692 1.49 -14.47 -11.80
CA TRP A 692 2.38 -15.32 -11.03
C TRP A 692 1.94 -16.76 -11.16
N THR A 693 2.87 -17.67 -11.38
CA THR A 693 2.57 -19.10 -11.52
C THR A 693 3.65 -19.94 -10.87
N THR A 694 3.26 -21.07 -10.26
CA THR A 694 4.19 -22.05 -9.69
C THR A 694 3.82 -23.44 -10.16
N TYR A 695 4.85 -24.26 -10.38
CA TYR A 695 4.72 -25.66 -10.79
C TYR A 695 5.57 -26.57 -9.91
N ALA A 696 4.93 -27.48 -9.20
CA ALA A 696 5.60 -28.54 -8.45
C ALA A 696 6.09 -29.62 -9.44
N VAL A 697 7.37 -29.58 -9.78
CA VAL A 697 8.02 -30.54 -10.69
C VAL A 697 7.98 -31.95 -10.10
N ASN A 698 8.19 -32.02 -8.79
CA ASN A 698 8.04 -33.23 -7.98
C ASN A 698 7.76 -32.84 -6.52
N LYS A 699 7.74 -33.82 -5.59
CA LYS A 699 7.46 -33.59 -4.15
C LYS A 699 8.47 -32.70 -3.46
N SER A 700 9.70 -32.61 -3.98
CA SER A 700 10.79 -31.83 -3.37
C SER A 700 11.11 -30.54 -4.12
N PHE A 701 10.70 -30.38 -5.38
CA PHE A 701 11.12 -29.25 -6.20
C PHE A 701 9.95 -28.54 -6.86
N THR A 702 9.82 -27.24 -6.56
CA THR A 702 8.83 -26.34 -7.14
C THR A 702 9.56 -25.17 -7.81
N ILE A 703 9.14 -24.85 -9.02
CA ILE A 703 9.59 -23.63 -9.73
C ILE A 703 8.43 -22.67 -9.87
N GLY A 704 8.73 -21.40 -9.95
CA GLY A 704 7.73 -20.36 -10.16
C GLY A 704 8.31 -19.15 -10.87
N GLY A 705 7.43 -18.34 -11.38
CA GLY A 705 7.81 -17.08 -11.99
C GLY A 705 6.59 -16.24 -12.31
N GLY A 706 6.85 -14.99 -12.60
CA GLY A 706 5.80 -14.05 -12.93
C GLY A 706 6.27 -12.89 -13.79
N ALA A 707 5.28 -12.21 -14.35
CA ALA A 707 5.46 -10.99 -15.11
C ALA A 707 4.53 -9.91 -14.56
N ASN A 708 5.06 -8.69 -14.45
CA ASN A 708 4.27 -7.51 -14.11
C ASN A 708 4.48 -6.46 -15.21
N TYR A 709 3.38 -6.13 -15.91
CA TYR A 709 3.34 -5.10 -16.93
C TYR A 709 2.56 -3.90 -16.44
N VAL A 710 3.12 -2.71 -16.62
CA VAL A 710 2.47 -1.43 -16.34
C VAL A 710 2.71 -0.51 -17.52
N ASP A 711 1.65 0.02 -18.10
CA ASP A 711 1.72 1.01 -19.18
C ASP A 711 2.25 2.34 -18.66
N ARG A 712 2.56 3.27 -19.58
CA ARG A 712 3.02 4.62 -19.19
C ARG A 712 2.04 5.28 -18.23
N GLN A 713 2.57 6.07 -17.29
CA GLN A 713 1.80 6.79 -16.28
C GLN A 713 2.17 8.27 -16.30
N PHE A 714 1.19 9.14 -16.42
CA PHE A 714 1.42 10.57 -16.29
C PHE A 714 1.69 10.94 -14.82
N ALA A 715 2.64 11.86 -14.62
CA ALA A 715 3.02 12.34 -13.29
C ALA A 715 2.17 13.54 -12.83
N ASN A 716 1.52 14.22 -13.75
CA ASN A 716 0.79 15.45 -13.51
C ASN A 716 -0.47 15.56 -14.38
N VAL A 717 -1.36 16.48 -14.02
CA VAL A 717 -2.61 16.74 -14.75
C VAL A 717 -2.38 17.35 -16.15
N ASN A 718 -1.22 17.93 -16.41
CA ASN A 718 -0.86 18.49 -17.72
C ASN A 718 -0.55 17.39 -18.75
N ASN A 719 -0.32 16.16 -18.30
CA ASN A 719 0.09 15.02 -19.12
C ASN A 719 1.38 15.23 -19.93
N ASN A 720 2.24 16.15 -19.48
CA ASN A 720 3.50 16.49 -20.16
C ASN A 720 4.73 15.84 -19.51
N LYS A 721 4.55 15.16 -18.37
CA LYS A 721 5.58 14.37 -17.68
C LYS A 721 5.02 12.96 -17.41
N TYR A 722 5.80 11.94 -17.73
CA TYR A 722 5.33 10.55 -17.59
C TYR A 722 6.47 9.57 -17.38
N SER A 723 6.19 8.49 -16.69
CA SER A 723 7.05 7.33 -16.62
C SER A 723 6.75 6.40 -17.80
N PRO A 724 7.78 5.88 -18.49
CA PRO A 724 7.61 4.90 -19.58
C PRO A 724 6.97 3.61 -19.09
N SER A 725 6.34 2.87 -20.01
CA SER A 725 5.85 1.51 -19.74
C SER A 725 7.00 0.54 -19.45
N TYR A 726 6.72 -0.48 -18.65
CA TYR A 726 7.70 -1.52 -18.35
C TYR A 726 7.05 -2.90 -18.19
N THR A 727 7.87 -3.92 -18.40
CA THR A 727 7.60 -5.29 -17.98
C THR A 727 8.73 -5.74 -17.09
N ARG A 728 8.40 -6.21 -15.88
CA ARG A 728 9.32 -6.82 -14.93
C ARG A 728 9.02 -8.31 -14.84
N PHE A 729 10.08 -9.12 -14.84
CA PHE A 729 9.98 -10.56 -14.65
C PHE A 729 10.64 -10.95 -13.33
N ASP A 730 10.01 -11.85 -12.61
CA ASP A 730 10.49 -12.41 -11.35
C ASP A 730 10.49 -13.94 -11.44
N ALA A 731 11.40 -14.61 -10.72
CA ALA A 731 11.50 -16.07 -10.71
C ALA A 731 11.70 -16.60 -9.29
N MET A 732 11.27 -17.84 -9.07
CA MET A 732 11.41 -18.54 -7.79
C MET A 732 11.72 -20.03 -8.02
N ALA A 733 12.51 -20.61 -7.11
CA ALA A 733 12.69 -22.06 -7.00
C ALA A 733 12.67 -22.45 -5.52
N THR A 734 11.92 -23.48 -5.17
CA THR A 734 11.87 -24.04 -3.82
C THR A 734 12.35 -25.48 -3.85
N TYR A 735 13.28 -25.83 -2.95
CA TYR A 735 13.74 -27.19 -2.71
C TYR A 735 13.36 -27.62 -1.28
N THR A 736 12.50 -28.59 -1.15
CA THR A 736 12.10 -29.21 0.13
C THR A 736 13.04 -30.37 0.43
N LEU A 737 13.96 -30.18 1.37
CA LEU A 737 14.92 -31.18 1.80
C LEU A 737 14.21 -32.31 2.60
N ASN A 738 13.34 -31.91 3.52
CA ASN A 738 12.50 -32.78 4.34
C ASN A 738 11.28 -31.98 4.85
N PRO A 739 10.33 -32.58 5.57
CA PRO A 739 9.15 -31.87 6.08
C PRO A 739 9.44 -30.64 6.96
N SER A 740 10.61 -30.63 7.60
CA SER A 740 11.03 -29.53 8.50
C SER A 740 11.89 -28.47 7.84
N VAL A 741 12.50 -28.71 6.67
CA VAL A 741 13.49 -27.81 6.06
C VAL A 741 13.23 -27.66 4.58
N SER A 742 13.08 -26.43 4.13
CA SER A 742 13.07 -26.10 2.70
C SER A 742 13.90 -24.84 2.42
N PHE A 743 14.41 -24.77 1.20
CA PHE A 743 15.15 -23.62 0.69
C PHE A 743 14.36 -22.97 -0.44
N GLN A 744 14.26 -21.64 -0.43
CA GLN A 744 13.59 -20.88 -1.48
C GLN A 744 14.55 -19.82 -2.02
N LEU A 745 14.82 -19.89 -3.32
CA LEU A 745 15.53 -18.86 -4.07
C LEU A 745 14.49 -17.96 -4.76
N ASN A 746 14.57 -16.66 -4.54
CA ASN A 746 13.82 -15.65 -5.30
C ASN A 746 14.81 -14.78 -6.09
N ILE A 747 14.48 -14.50 -7.34
CA ILE A 747 15.18 -13.54 -8.19
C ILE A 747 14.14 -12.52 -8.64
N GLN A 748 14.26 -11.30 -8.16
CA GLN A 748 13.40 -10.18 -8.53
C GLN A 748 14.02 -9.38 -9.65
N ASN A 749 13.19 -8.83 -10.55
CA ASN A 749 13.64 -8.11 -11.75
C ASN A 749 14.71 -8.90 -12.52
N LEU A 750 14.38 -10.13 -12.91
CA LEU A 750 15.29 -11.11 -13.53
C LEU A 750 16.07 -10.54 -14.72
N THR A 751 15.46 -9.69 -15.52
CA THR A 751 16.05 -9.06 -16.72
C THR A 751 16.82 -7.77 -16.43
N ASP A 752 16.90 -7.37 -15.15
CA ASP A 752 17.52 -6.11 -14.71
C ASP A 752 16.96 -4.86 -15.41
N LYS A 753 15.64 -4.86 -15.65
CA LYS A 753 14.95 -3.75 -16.30
C LYS A 753 15.07 -2.47 -15.46
N LEU A 754 15.50 -1.36 -16.08
CA LEU A 754 15.34 -0.03 -15.50
C LEU A 754 13.86 0.39 -15.66
N TYR A 755 13.19 0.69 -14.56
CA TYR A 755 11.77 1.09 -14.56
C TYR A 755 11.48 2.08 -13.43
N PHE A 756 10.34 2.78 -13.55
CA PHE A 756 9.88 3.77 -12.59
C PHE A 756 8.51 3.34 -12.07
N ASP A 757 8.40 3.09 -10.79
CA ASP A 757 7.20 2.52 -10.16
C ASP A 757 6.47 3.48 -9.22
N ARG A 758 7.07 4.62 -8.89
CA ARG A 758 6.46 5.68 -8.06
C ARG A 758 6.37 6.96 -8.87
N VAL A 759 5.14 7.28 -9.27
CA VAL A 759 4.82 8.42 -10.14
C VAL A 759 3.75 9.24 -9.40
N SER A 760 3.61 10.47 -9.55
CA SER A 760 2.69 11.46 -8.97
C SER A 760 3.41 12.72 -8.49
N SER A 761 4.68 12.86 -8.89
CA SER A 761 5.44 14.07 -8.61
C SER A 761 5.66 14.85 -9.93
N PRO A 762 5.50 16.16 -9.96
CA PRO A 762 5.84 16.96 -11.14
C PRO A 762 7.36 17.13 -11.33
N HIS A 763 8.22 16.72 -10.37
CA HIS A 763 9.66 16.96 -10.41
C HIS A 763 10.48 15.70 -10.75
N TYR A 764 10.03 14.51 -10.31
CA TYR A 764 10.81 13.29 -10.45
C TYR A 764 9.93 12.03 -10.56
N ALA A 765 10.50 10.95 -11.03
CA ALA A 765 9.91 9.61 -10.98
C ALA A 765 10.75 8.71 -10.08
N GLY A 766 10.10 8.00 -9.16
CA GLY A 766 10.76 7.04 -8.28
C GLY A 766 11.20 5.81 -9.04
N ILE A 767 12.50 5.48 -8.93
CA ILE A 767 13.09 4.34 -9.62
C ILE A 767 12.78 3.03 -8.88
N GLY A 768 12.42 2.00 -9.63
CA GLY A 768 12.23 0.65 -9.11
C GLY A 768 13.57 -0.08 -8.91
N PRO A 769 13.63 -1.04 -7.94
CA PRO A 769 14.85 -1.80 -7.66
C PRO A 769 15.41 -2.53 -8.88
N GLY A 770 16.73 -2.63 -8.97
CA GLY A 770 17.45 -3.45 -9.92
C GLY A 770 17.24 -4.95 -9.66
N ARG A 771 17.95 -5.81 -10.40
CA ARG A 771 17.93 -7.25 -10.16
C ARG A 771 18.53 -7.57 -8.81
N SER A 772 17.79 -8.35 -8.02
CA SER A 772 18.24 -8.86 -6.73
C SER A 772 17.93 -10.35 -6.60
N ALA A 773 18.72 -11.05 -5.79
CA ALA A 773 18.53 -12.45 -5.48
C ALA A 773 18.55 -12.66 -3.96
N SER A 774 17.64 -13.48 -3.44
CA SER A 774 17.63 -13.89 -2.04
C SER A 774 17.41 -15.39 -1.92
N LEU A 775 18.15 -16.02 -1.01
CA LEU A 775 18.00 -17.42 -0.62
C LEU A 775 17.48 -17.48 0.82
N MET A 776 16.37 -18.13 1.01
CA MET A 776 15.71 -18.31 2.30
C MET A 776 15.73 -19.77 2.71
N ALA A 777 16.13 -20.05 3.94
CA ALA A 777 15.94 -21.31 4.61
C ALA A 777 14.68 -21.21 5.47
N ASN A 778 13.67 -22.03 5.17
CA ASN A 778 12.43 -22.13 5.93
C ASN A 778 12.49 -23.36 6.81
N LEU A 779 12.31 -23.16 8.10
CA LEU A 779 12.42 -24.16 9.16
C LEU A 779 11.06 -24.33 9.83
N LYS A 780 10.61 -25.59 10.02
CA LYS A 780 9.38 -25.95 10.72
C LYS A 780 9.72 -26.92 11.85
N PHE A 781 9.21 -26.64 13.05
CA PHE A 781 9.46 -27.43 14.26
C PHE A 781 8.17 -27.88 14.90
#